data_ab7efed56782636e5fe25ac7ff4dd02a
#
_entry.id   ab7efed56782636e5fe25ac7ff4dd02a
#
_cell.length_a   1.000
_cell.length_b   1.000
_cell.length_c   1.000
_cell.angle_alpha   90.00
_cell.angle_beta   90.00
_cell.angle_gamma   90.00
#
_symmetry.space_group_name_H-M   'P 1'
#
loop_
_entity.id
_entity.type
_entity.pdbx_description
1 polymer ?
#
loop_
_entity_poly.entity_id
_entity_poly.type
_entity_poly.pdbx_seq_one_letter_code
_entity_poly.pdbx_strand_id
1 'polypeptide(L)'
;MNHASTEPAPYTVVGGGAIGGTLAFALASAGHPVTLVDTDRAHVDAIRAGGLVVARGDARTSLPVTAVTPDEFTGSLDRVLLAVKAQATPAAVDWIEPRLAADGYVVSLQNGFNEARIAEGVGARRTVAAFVNIFADVVEPGVVLDGGAGALVIGEPGGAPVSARVRDLVADLHSWGPAVASDNVEGYLWAKAGFGAMLSATALADAPMADLIDRHRPTMAAVAGEVFAVADRLGITLEPFDAFDPHPFRQDADPAARDAAFDHLTAWLRTQSKDRSGIWRDLAVRHRPVEVATQYVDVFAHATERGLSTTVLRTVMNGLEELQGAPHLMAEARLDRLDRLARTESPAHLADSTQAEAIRDWLDQHREDMVADLAAYTSQGSASDDQEALAACLAWLRGWLDERLGTPQAEEIFPREGAGDILVRRYPARDAGAAPTGPPVLLLGHYDTVWPTGTLESWPFHRDGDHISGPGVFDMKAGLVQAVWALRALDALGLPRPASTLMLNGDEETGSIASREAIVAEARDSRLAMVFEAAADGAIKTARKGVGLFTVTITGIEAHAGLDPTAGASAVDELAHQILHLSGLRAPDAGTTLNIGVVEGGTRGNVTAGRAVAHLDIRVASAAEQQRIDRAFAALRPVDPRTRVEITGGWNRPVFERTEQVAELAGLARRCAALLGHDLSEVSVGGASDGNFVVAAGTPVLDGIGAVGSGAHARSERTSVEGMRERAALAATVLTSLAVG
;
A
#
# COMPACT_ATOMS: atom_id res chain seq x y z
N MET A 1 -34.72 53.53 -27.01
CA MET A 1 -34.27 52.17 -26.92
C MET A 1 -33.16 51.95 -27.93
N ASN A 2 -31.93 52.15 -27.53
CA ASN A 2 -30.77 51.90 -28.39
C ASN A 2 -30.52 50.37 -28.45
N HIS A 3 -30.82 49.76 -29.60
CA HIS A 3 -30.25 48.48 -29.94
C HIS A 3 -28.75 48.75 -30.22
N ALA A 4 -27.90 48.56 -29.20
CA ALA A 4 -26.49 48.38 -29.46
C ALA A 4 -26.38 47.08 -30.25
N SER A 5 -25.90 47.15 -31.47
CA SER A 5 -25.44 45.99 -32.25
C SER A 5 -24.17 45.49 -31.54
N THR A 6 -24.34 44.52 -30.67
CA THR A 6 -23.20 43.84 -30.09
C THR A 6 -22.58 42.96 -31.16
N GLU A 7 -21.46 43.40 -31.74
CA GLU A 7 -20.60 42.47 -32.50
C GLU A 7 -20.28 41.24 -31.61
N PRO A 8 -20.32 40.03 -32.22
CA PRO A 8 -20.01 38.82 -31.47
C PRO A 8 -18.64 38.92 -30.82
N ALA A 9 -18.55 38.59 -29.52
CA ALA A 9 -17.32 38.71 -28.74
C ALA A 9 -16.24 37.77 -29.28
N PRO A 10 -14.98 38.22 -29.37
CA PRO A 10 -13.87 37.38 -29.81
C PRO A 10 -13.43 36.39 -28.73
N TYR A 11 -13.00 35.19 -29.14
CA TYR A 11 -12.44 34.14 -28.30
C TYR A 11 -11.07 33.73 -28.78
N THR A 12 -10.17 33.44 -27.82
CA THR A 12 -8.91 32.76 -28.11
C THR A 12 -8.92 31.38 -27.45
N VAL A 13 -8.79 30.32 -28.23
CA VAL A 13 -8.70 28.94 -27.77
C VAL A 13 -7.23 28.53 -27.73
N VAL A 14 -6.70 28.28 -26.57
CA VAL A 14 -5.32 27.82 -26.36
C VAL A 14 -5.32 26.31 -26.18
N GLY A 15 -4.80 25.59 -27.17
CA GLY A 15 -4.90 24.13 -27.33
C GLY A 15 -6.03 23.76 -28.30
N GLY A 16 -5.69 23.47 -29.55
CA GLY A 16 -6.61 23.09 -30.62
C GLY A 16 -6.97 21.62 -30.68
N GLY A 17 -6.70 20.87 -29.58
CA GLY A 17 -6.99 19.47 -29.49
C GLY A 17 -8.50 19.14 -29.50
N ALA A 18 -8.87 17.95 -29.04
CA ALA A 18 -10.25 17.46 -29.08
C ALA A 18 -11.28 18.43 -28.47
N ILE A 19 -11.04 18.89 -27.23
CA ILE A 19 -11.96 19.82 -26.54
C ILE A 19 -11.90 21.19 -27.14
N GLY A 20 -10.71 21.78 -27.27
CA GLY A 20 -10.54 23.15 -27.78
C GLY A 20 -11.01 23.29 -29.22
N GLY A 21 -10.69 22.32 -30.08
CA GLY A 21 -11.14 22.32 -31.47
C GLY A 21 -12.66 22.21 -31.62
N THR A 22 -13.32 21.36 -30.84
CA THR A 22 -14.80 21.22 -30.82
C THR A 22 -15.48 22.55 -30.42
N LEU A 23 -15.01 23.18 -29.33
CA LEU A 23 -15.58 24.43 -28.84
C LEU A 23 -15.24 25.62 -29.77
N ALA A 24 -14.03 25.67 -30.34
CA ALA A 24 -13.65 26.66 -31.36
C ALA A 24 -14.55 26.58 -32.57
N PHE A 25 -14.82 25.37 -33.05
CA PHE A 25 -15.75 25.18 -34.19
C PHE A 25 -17.17 25.66 -33.87
N ALA A 26 -17.69 25.32 -32.68
CA ALA A 26 -19.02 25.71 -32.24
C ALA A 26 -19.18 27.26 -32.18
N LEU A 27 -18.22 27.93 -31.52
CA LEU A 27 -18.21 29.39 -31.44
C LEU A 27 -18.09 30.07 -32.82
N ALA A 28 -17.20 29.54 -33.67
CA ALA A 28 -17.07 30.06 -35.05
C ALA A 28 -18.34 29.83 -35.85
N SER A 29 -19.04 28.70 -35.68
CA SER A 29 -20.35 28.42 -36.31
C SER A 29 -21.45 29.40 -35.87
N ALA A 30 -21.37 29.89 -34.63
CA ALA A 30 -22.27 30.90 -34.07
C ALA A 30 -21.91 32.34 -34.51
N GLY A 31 -20.82 32.50 -35.26
CA GLY A 31 -20.37 33.78 -35.78
C GLY A 31 -19.40 34.56 -34.89
N HIS A 32 -18.91 33.96 -33.83
CA HIS A 32 -17.86 34.57 -33.00
C HIS A 32 -16.51 34.56 -33.72
N PRO A 33 -15.72 35.64 -33.66
CA PRO A 33 -14.33 35.63 -34.11
C PRO A 33 -13.51 34.69 -33.18
N VAL A 34 -12.92 33.63 -33.76
CA VAL A 34 -12.13 32.66 -33.01
C VAL A 34 -10.71 32.64 -33.53
N THR A 35 -9.73 32.76 -32.59
CA THR A 35 -8.32 32.50 -32.84
C THR A 35 -7.93 31.25 -32.09
N LEU A 36 -7.45 30.22 -32.79
CA LEU A 36 -6.94 28.98 -32.22
C LEU A 36 -5.40 29.07 -32.14
N VAL A 37 -4.85 28.84 -30.94
CA VAL A 37 -3.41 28.84 -30.69
C VAL A 37 -2.99 27.42 -30.32
N ASP A 38 -2.10 26.82 -31.11
CA ASP A 38 -1.58 25.48 -30.82
C ASP A 38 -0.08 25.38 -31.11
N THR A 39 0.63 24.55 -30.37
CA THR A 39 2.06 24.27 -30.57
C THR A 39 2.32 23.28 -31.71
N ASP A 40 1.33 22.46 -32.07
CA ASP A 40 1.43 21.54 -33.21
C ASP A 40 1.29 22.29 -34.54
N ARG A 41 2.44 22.59 -35.16
CA ARG A 41 2.51 23.30 -36.44
C ARG A 41 1.77 22.56 -37.54
N ALA A 42 1.81 21.24 -37.59
CA ALA A 42 1.10 20.46 -38.60
C ALA A 42 -0.43 20.65 -38.48
N HIS A 43 -0.93 20.67 -37.24
CA HIS A 43 -2.33 20.96 -36.96
C HIS A 43 -2.72 22.39 -37.35
N VAL A 44 -1.93 23.37 -36.96
CA VAL A 44 -2.14 24.79 -37.34
C VAL A 44 -2.13 24.99 -38.86
N ASP A 45 -1.16 24.43 -39.57
CA ASP A 45 -1.04 24.57 -41.02
C ASP A 45 -2.20 23.90 -41.78
N ALA A 46 -2.66 22.73 -41.26
CA ALA A 46 -3.84 22.06 -41.82
C ALA A 46 -5.13 22.92 -41.69
N ILE A 47 -5.35 23.54 -40.53
CA ILE A 47 -6.49 24.44 -40.28
C ILE A 47 -6.39 25.67 -41.18
N ARG A 48 -5.22 26.26 -41.38
CA ARG A 48 -5.01 27.39 -42.29
C ARG A 48 -5.35 27.07 -43.75
N ALA A 49 -4.96 25.86 -44.15
CA ALA A 49 -5.14 25.41 -45.54
C ALA A 49 -6.61 25.03 -45.87
N GLY A 50 -7.29 24.38 -44.93
CA GLY A 50 -8.60 23.76 -45.19
C GLY A 50 -9.72 24.15 -44.24
N GLY A 51 -9.47 25.03 -43.28
CA GLY A 51 -10.38 25.30 -42.16
C GLY A 51 -10.31 24.25 -41.06
N LEU A 52 -10.90 24.53 -39.91
CA LEU A 52 -11.09 23.55 -38.83
C LEU A 52 -12.23 22.62 -39.23
N VAL A 53 -11.95 21.33 -39.28
CA VAL A 53 -12.92 20.30 -39.70
C VAL A 53 -13.46 19.56 -38.46
N VAL A 54 -14.78 19.48 -38.36
CA VAL A 54 -15.46 18.61 -37.43
C VAL A 54 -16.10 17.43 -38.17
N ALA A 55 -15.75 16.20 -37.74
CA ALA A 55 -16.32 14.97 -38.26
C ALA A 55 -17.38 14.43 -37.29
N ARG A 56 -18.59 14.10 -37.81
CA ARG A 56 -19.67 13.45 -37.06
C ARG A 56 -20.15 12.24 -37.87
N GLY A 57 -19.78 11.03 -37.42
CA GLY A 57 -19.95 9.84 -38.27
C GLY A 57 -19.20 10.00 -39.58
N ASP A 58 -19.90 9.83 -40.73
CA ASP A 58 -19.33 9.99 -42.07
C ASP A 58 -19.37 11.47 -42.57
N ALA A 59 -20.03 12.37 -41.85
CA ALA A 59 -20.15 13.77 -42.24
C ALA A 59 -18.95 14.58 -41.76
N ARG A 60 -18.39 15.41 -42.66
CA ARG A 60 -17.30 16.36 -42.35
C ARG A 60 -17.77 17.78 -42.70
N THR A 61 -17.64 18.69 -41.76
CA THR A 61 -17.95 20.12 -41.97
C THR A 61 -16.70 20.92 -41.65
N SER A 62 -16.32 21.82 -42.56
CA SER A 62 -15.18 22.72 -42.40
C SER A 62 -15.65 24.15 -42.18
N LEU A 63 -14.98 24.86 -41.28
CA LEU A 63 -15.15 26.30 -41.07
C LEU A 63 -13.79 27.02 -41.09
N PRO A 64 -13.72 28.22 -41.69
CA PRO A 64 -12.51 29.03 -41.58
C PRO A 64 -12.35 29.53 -40.15
N VAL A 65 -11.23 29.19 -39.53
CA VAL A 65 -10.80 29.60 -38.17
C VAL A 65 -9.40 30.15 -38.29
N THR A 66 -9.11 31.27 -37.64
CA THR A 66 -7.75 31.79 -37.55
C THR A 66 -6.93 30.85 -36.65
N ALA A 67 -5.89 30.22 -37.16
CA ALA A 67 -4.99 29.34 -36.40
C ALA A 67 -3.57 29.87 -36.45
N VAL A 68 -2.90 29.90 -35.27
CA VAL A 68 -1.52 30.41 -35.14
C VAL A 68 -0.75 29.58 -34.14
N THR A 69 0.58 29.56 -34.27
CA THR A 69 1.45 29.06 -33.19
C THR A 69 1.66 30.16 -32.13
N PRO A 70 2.07 29.82 -30.87
CA PRO A 70 2.26 30.82 -29.81
C PRO A 70 3.25 31.93 -30.14
N ASP A 71 4.25 31.67 -30.96
CA ASP A 71 5.25 32.64 -31.48
C ASP A 71 4.73 33.56 -32.60
N GLU A 72 3.71 33.13 -33.31
CA GLU A 72 3.07 33.91 -34.38
C GLU A 72 1.91 34.79 -33.87
N PHE A 73 1.42 34.51 -32.63
CA PHE A 73 0.31 35.28 -32.07
C PHE A 73 0.72 36.73 -31.77
N THR A 74 -0.03 37.68 -32.32
CA THR A 74 0.14 39.10 -32.03
C THR A 74 -1.19 39.69 -31.58
N GLY A 75 -1.22 40.27 -30.40
CA GLY A 75 -2.43 40.90 -29.86
C GLY A 75 -2.60 40.76 -28.38
N SER A 76 -3.75 41.21 -27.87
CA SER A 76 -4.21 41.08 -26.51
C SER A 76 -5.22 39.92 -26.42
N LEU A 77 -5.25 39.26 -25.24
CA LEU A 77 -6.17 38.17 -24.91
C LEU A 77 -7.28 38.69 -24.01
N ASP A 78 -8.54 38.51 -24.40
CA ASP A 78 -9.69 38.93 -23.60
C ASP A 78 -10.43 37.74 -23.00
N ARG A 79 -10.92 36.81 -23.82
CA ARG A 79 -11.66 35.60 -23.43
C ARG A 79 -10.87 34.39 -23.89
N VAL A 80 -10.19 33.77 -22.95
CA VAL A 80 -9.30 32.63 -23.22
C VAL A 80 -9.98 31.33 -22.78
N LEU A 81 -10.12 30.39 -23.73
CA LEU A 81 -10.50 29.00 -23.45
C LEU A 81 -9.25 28.16 -23.43
N LEU A 82 -8.81 27.75 -22.24
CA LEU A 82 -7.59 26.96 -22.04
C LEU A 82 -7.93 25.47 -22.07
N ALA A 83 -7.53 24.80 -23.16
CA ALA A 83 -7.83 23.40 -23.44
C ALA A 83 -6.57 22.54 -23.71
N VAL A 84 -5.41 22.99 -23.23
CA VAL A 84 -4.17 22.19 -23.27
C VAL A 84 -4.20 21.07 -22.25
N LYS A 85 -3.34 20.07 -22.43
CA LYS A 85 -3.15 19.03 -21.40
C LYS A 85 -2.61 19.62 -20.10
N ALA A 86 -2.99 19.06 -18.95
CA ALA A 86 -2.65 19.58 -17.62
C ALA A 86 -1.14 19.82 -17.42
N GLN A 87 -0.28 18.98 -17.99
CA GLN A 87 1.19 19.14 -17.93
C GLN A 87 1.68 20.42 -18.65
N ALA A 88 0.93 20.93 -19.62
CA ALA A 88 1.29 22.12 -20.36
C ALA A 88 0.72 23.42 -19.74
N THR A 89 -0.06 23.32 -18.67
CA THR A 89 -0.68 24.47 -18.00
C THR A 89 0.33 25.53 -17.56
N PRO A 90 1.48 25.22 -16.94
CA PRO A 90 2.44 26.25 -16.54
C PRO A 90 2.94 27.08 -17.73
N ALA A 91 3.39 26.41 -18.78
CA ALA A 91 3.90 27.09 -19.99
C ALA A 91 2.81 27.90 -20.70
N ALA A 92 1.56 27.41 -20.71
CA ALA A 92 0.43 28.13 -21.28
C ALA A 92 0.08 29.38 -20.46
N VAL A 93 0.09 29.26 -19.12
CA VAL A 93 -0.16 30.41 -18.22
C VAL A 93 0.94 31.47 -18.34
N ASP A 94 2.21 31.07 -18.36
CA ASP A 94 3.35 31.99 -18.59
C ASP A 94 3.25 32.72 -19.94
N TRP A 95 2.68 32.07 -20.96
CA TRP A 95 2.45 32.66 -22.26
C TRP A 95 1.22 33.60 -22.29
N ILE A 96 0.14 33.25 -21.55
CA ILE A 96 -1.11 33.98 -21.47
C ILE A 96 -0.96 35.27 -20.63
N GLU A 97 -0.34 35.17 -19.45
CA GLU A 97 -0.33 36.22 -18.42
C GLU A 97 0.10 37.61 -18.99
N PRO A 98 1.24 37.75 -19.69
CA PRO A 98 1.69 39.05 -20.21
C PRO A 98 0.83 39.60 -21.35
N ARG A 99 -0.08 38.80 -21.92
CA ARG A 99 -0.95 39.15 -23.06
C ARG A 99 -2.40 39.38 -22.63
N LEU A 100 -2.78 38.98 -21.40
CA LEU A 100 -4.13 39.02 -20.91
C LEU A 100 -4.52 40.47 -20.59
N ALA A 101 -5.61 40.95 -21.23
CA ALA A 101 -6.16 42.30 -21.01
C ALA A 101 -6.54 42.48 -19.51
N ALA A 102 -6.67 43.74 -19.07
CA ALA A 102 -6.98 44.06 -17.68
C ALA A 102 -8.29 43.39 -17.20
N ASP A 103 -9.32 43.35 -18.06
CA ASP A 103 -10.62 42.73 -17.80
C ASP A 103 -10.73 41.34 -18.44
N GLY A 104 -9.65 40.81 -19.03
CA GLY A 104 -9.60 39.50 -19.65
C GLY A 104 -9.63 38.37 -18.63
N TYR A 105 -10.08 37.20 -19.04
CA TYR A 105 -10.18 36.02 -18.20
C TYR A 105 -9.82 34.73 -18.94
N VAL A 106 -9.45 33.70 -18.13
CA VAL A 106 -9.09 32.36 -18.60
C VAL A 106 -10.10 31.36 -18.06
N VAL A 107 -10.68 30.56 -18.94
CA VAL A 107 -11.58 29.45 -18.60
C VAL A 107 -10.77 28.15 -18.64
N SER A 108 -10.70 27.42 -17.54
CA SER A 108 -10.07 26.09 -17.45
C SER A 108 -11.00 25.04 -18.07
N LEU A 109 -10.67 24.53 -19.24
CA LEU A 109 -11.39 23.44 -19.91
C LEU A 109 -10.64 22.11 -19.80
N GLN A 110 -9.85 21.98 -18.78
CA GLN A 110 -8.91 20.89 -18.59
C GLN A 110 -9.47 19.80 -17.66
N ASN A 111 -8.94 18.59 -17.76
CA ASN A 111 -9.22 17.56 -16.78
C ASN A 111 -8.38 17.81 -15.50
N GLY A 112 -8.93 17.44 -14.35
CA GLY A 112 -8.29 17.61 -13.03
C GLY A 112 -8.52 19.03 -12.47
N PHE A 113 -7.73 19.41 -11.48
CA PHE A 113 -7.86 20.63 -10.68
C PHE A 113 -6.76 21.61 -11.08
N ASN A 114 -6.97 22.41 -12.13
CA ASN A 114 -5.96 23.33 -12.66
C ASN A 114 -6.23 24.80 -12.29
N GLU A 115 -7.37 25.11 -11.70
CA GLU A 115 -7.84 26.46 -11.43
C GLU A 115 -6.93 27.22 -10.48
N ALA A 116 -6.43 26.57 -9.43
CA ALA A 116 -5.49 27.17 -8.48
C ALA A 116 -4.18 27.59 -9.19
N ARG A 117 -3.64 26.73 -10.02
CA ARG A 117 -2.41 27.01 -10.78
C ARG A 117 -2.60 28.11 -11.82
N ILE A 118 -3.75 28.15 -12.49
CA ILE A 118 -4.10 29.24 -13.41
C ILE A 118 -4.21 30.55 -12.62
N ALA A 119 -4.87 30.51 -11.45
CA ALA A 119 -5.05 31.67 -10.59
C ALA A 119 -3.73 32.22 -10.01
N GLU A 120 -2.74 31.39 -9.78
CA GLU A 120 -1.39 31.81 -9.37
C GLU A 120 -0.74 32.72 -10.43
N GLY A 121 -0.93 32.40 -11.72
CA GLY A 121 -0.35 33.20 -12.80
C GLY A 121 -1.22 34.39 -13.19
N VAL A 122 -2.48 34.16 -13.58
CA VAL A 122 -3.32 35.25 -14.11
C VAL A 122 -4.14 35.99 -13.05
N GLY A 123 -4.21 35.49 -11.82
CA GLY A 123 -5.00 36.02 -10.71
C GLY A 123 -6.37 35.36 -10.58
N ALA A 124 -6.83 35.12 -9.35
CA ALA A 124 -8.08 34.43 -9.04
C ALA A 124 -9.31 35.08 -9.70
N ARG A 125 -9.34 36.43 -9.72
CA ARG A 125 -10.46 37.16 -10.35
C ARG A 125 -10.57 37.00 -11.86
N ARG A 126 -9.49 36.53 -12.50
CA ARG A 126 -9.40 36.31 -13.96
C ARG A 126 -9.46 34.82 -14.34
N THR A 127 -9.72 33.96 -13.36
CA THR A 127 -9.88 32.53 -13.56
C THR A 127 -11.36 32.15 -13.51
N VAL A 128 -11.80 31.30 -14.43
CA VAL A 128 -13.14 30.71 -14.49
C VAL A 128 -12.99 29.21 -14.58
N ALA A 129 -13.76 28.46 -13.81
CA ALA A 129 -13.74 27.01 -13.81
C ALA A 129 -14.77 26.43 -14.78
N ALA A 130 -14.43 25.33 -15.44
CA ALA A 130 -15.39 24.59 -16.23
C ALA A 130 -15.22 23.09 -16.07
N PHE A 131 -16.33 22.41 -15.81
CA PHE A 131 -16.45 20.97 -15.95
C PHE A 131 -16.78 20.65 -17.41
N VAL A 132 -15.98 19.77 -18.02
CA VAL A 132 -16.11 19.40 -19.42
C VAL A 132 -16.17 17.88 -19.56
N ASN A 133 -17.28 17.34 -20.03
CA ASN A 133 -17.40 15.93 -20.38
C ASN A 133 -17.86 15.81 -21.85
N ILE A 134 -16.89 15.94 -22.78
CA ILE A 134 -17.11 15.94 -24.21
C ILE A 134 -16.46 14.70 -24.82
N PHE A 135 -17.22 13.98 -25.65
CA PHE A 135 -16.72 12.84 -26.40
C PHE A 135 -16.12 13.31 -27.74
N ALA A 136 -14.84 13.69 -27.69
CA ALA A 136 -14.13 14.16 -28.89
C ALA A 136 -12.74 13.50 -29.00
N ASP A 137 -12.17 13.51 -30.21
CA ASP A 137 -10.79 13.08 -30.46
C ASP A 137 -10.21 13.83 -31.67
N VAL A 138 -8.87 13.96 -31.74
CA VAL A 138 -8.19 14.45 -32.95
C VAL A 138 -7.82 13.23 -33.78
N VAL A 139 -8.39 13.14 -34.99
CA VAL A 139 -8.18 11.97 -35.88
C VAL A 139 -7.06 12.18 -36.87
N GLU A 140 -6.88 13.43 -37.34
CA GLU A 140 -5.78 13.86 -38.20
C GLU A 140 -5.56 15.38 -38.03
N PRO A 141 -4.42 15.94 -38.46
CA PRO A 141 -4.17 17.37 -38.37
C PRO A 141 -5.29 18.17 -38.96
N GLY A 142 -5.85 19.14 -38.21
CA GLY A 142 -6.97 19.98 -38.61
C GLY A 142 -8.35 19.34 -38.49
N VAL A 143 -8.47 18.06 -38.07
CA VAL A 143 -9.74 17.33 -38.00
C VAL A 143 -10.02 16.82 -36.62
N VAL A 144 -11.13 17.24 -36.04
CA VAL A 144 -11.66 16.80 -34.75
C VAL A 144 -12.89 15.93 -34.98
N LEU A 145 -12.89 14.74 -34.36
CA LEU A 145 -14.07 13.88 -34.25
C LEU A 145 -14.94 14.36 -33.10
N ASP A 146 -16.16 14.73 -33.39
CA ASP A 146 -17.20 15.04 -32.39
C ASP A 146 -18.09 13.81 -32.20
N GLY A 147 -18.00 13.21 -31.02
CA GLY A 147 -18.76 12.02 -30.63
C GLY A 147 -20.15 12.32 -30.05
N GLY A 148 -20.57 13.57 -30.09
CA GLY A 148 -21.84 14.02 -29.55
C GLY A 148 -21.73 14.89 -28.30
N ALA A 149 -22.85 15.53 -27.95
CA ALA A 149 -22.92 16.37 -26.76
C ALA A 149 -22.84 15.55 -25.48
N GLY A 150 -21.93 15.94 -24.60
CA GLY A 150 -21.89 15.53 -23.21
C GLY A 150 -22.36 16.66 -22.31
N ALA A 151 -21.69 16.87 -21.17
CA ALA A 151 -21.99 17.95 -20.23
C ALA A 151 -20.89 19.02 -20.22
N LEU A 152 -21.31 20.30 -20.20
CA LEU A 152 -20.44 21.46 -20.02
C LEU A 152 -21.05 22.34 -18.92
N VAL A 153 -20.33 22.46 -17.77
CA VAL A 153 -20.80 23.32 -16.69
C VAL A 153 -19.71 24.33 -16.38
N ILE A 154 -20.12 25.61 -16.26
CA ILE A 154 -19.19 26.72 -16.08
C ILE A 154 -19.58 27.51 -14.84
N GLY A 155 -18.58 27.87 -14.03
CA GLY A 155 -18.79 28.62 -12.79
C GLY A 155 -17.59 29.43 -12.35
N GLU A 156 -17.81 30.27 -11.36
CA GLU A 156 -16.73 30.95 -10.66
C GLU A 156 -16.08 29.97 -9.67
N PRO A 157 -14.74 29.94 -9.52
CA PRO A 157 -14.09 29.11 -8.51
C PRO A 157 -14.51 29.46 -7.08
N GLY A 158 -14.46 28.47 -6.17
CA GLY A 158 -14.72 28.67 -4.75
C GLY A 158 -16.19 28.84 -4.39
N GLY A 159 -17.12 28.32 -5.19
CA GLY A 159 -18.56 28.38 -4.90
C GLY A 159 -19.14 29.81 -4.98
N ALA A 160 -18.48 30.71 -5.72
CA ALA A 160 -18.98 32.06 -5.87
C ALA A 160 -20.23 32.11 -6.76
N PRO A 161 -21.17 33.05 -6.52
CA PRO A 161 -22.40 33.16 -7.34
C PRO A 161 -22.11 33.35 -8.82
N VAL A 162 -22.99 32.79 -9.66
CA VAL A 162 -22.90 32.92 -11.11
C VAL A 162 -22.81 34.40 -11.54
N SER A 163 -21.70 34.78 -12.13
CA SER A 163 -21.42 36.13 -12.59
C SER A 163 -22.02 36.44 -13.97
N ALA A 164 -21.97 37.71 -14.40
CA ALA A 164 -22.42 38.11 -15.75
C ALA A 164 -21.56 37.43 -16.83
N ARG A 165 -20.21 37.38 -16.65
CA ARG A 165 -19.30 36.73 -17.63
C ARG A 165 -19.57 35.25 -17.80
N VAL A 166 -19.93 34.53 -16.72
CA VAL A 166 -20.30 33.12 -16.80
C VAL A 166 -21.60 32.94 -17.56
N ARG A 167 -22.62 33.79 -17.32
CA ARG A 167 -23.87 33.73 -18.08
C ARG A 167 -23.68 34.00 -19.56
N ASP A 168 -22.88 35.01 -19.89
CA ASP A 168 -22.57 35.37 -21.31
C ASP A 168 -21.83 34.23 -22.00
N LEU A 169 -20.80 33.65 -21.32
CA LEU A 169 -20.02 32.53 -21.85
C LEU A 169 -20.88 31.28 -22.08
N VAL A 170 -21.78 30.95 -21.13
CA VAL A 170 -22.72 29.82 -21.27
C VAL A 170 -23.67 30.07 -22.45
N ALA A 171 -24.18 31.32 -22.63
CA ALA A 171 -25.03 31.66 -23.74
C ALA A 171 -24.31 31.48 -25.10
N ASP A 172 -23.06 31.92 -25.21
CA ASP A 172 -22.24 31.78 -26.42
C ASP A 172 -21.93 30.30 -26.72
N LEU A 173 -21.64 29.49 -25.67
CA LEU A 173 -21.33 28.06 -25.79
C LEU A 173 -22.54 27.14 -25.97
N HIS A 174 -23.78 27.68 -25.87
CA HIS A 174 -24.99 26.94 -26.25
C HIS A 174 -24.97 26.52 -27.75
N SER A 175 -24.15 27.18 -28.55
CA SER A 175 -23.89 26.76 -29.92
C SER A 175 -23.26 25.39 -30.07
N TRP A 176 -22.52 24.95 -29.04
CA TRP A 176 -21.98 23.60 -28.99
C TRP A 176 -23.02 22.57 -28.53
N GLY A 177 -23.79 22.88 -27.48
CA GLY A 177 -24.72 21.96 -26.84
C GLY A 177 -25.22 22.49 -25.50
N PRO A 178 -25.68 21.61 -24.59
CA PRO A 178 -26.26 22.03 -23.32
C PRO A 178 -25.18 22.53 -22.36
N ALA A 179 -24.75 23.78 -22.49
CA ALA A 179 -23.89 24.44 -21.50
C ALA A 179 -24.73 24.97 -20.32
N VAL A 180 -24.26 24.81 -19.09
CA VAL A 180 -24.96 25.18 -17.86
C VAL A 180 -24.08 26.08 -17.00
N ALA A 181 -24.67 27.14 -16.43
CA ALA A 181 -24.01 27.96 -15.39
C ALA A 181 -24.29 27.37 -13.99
N SER A 182 -23.26 27.23 -13.17
CA SER A 182 -23.41 26.72 -11.83
C SER A 182 -22.59 27.55 -10.82
N ASP A 183 -23.12 27.71 -9.61
CA ASP A 183 -22.38 28.21 -8.45
C ASP A 183 -21.65 27.09 -7.67
N ASN A 184 -21.76 25.82 -8.15
CA ASN A 184 -21.10 24.65 -7.60
C ASN A 184 -20.37 23.85 -8.69
N VAL A 185 -19.56 24.51 -9.53
CA VAL A 185 -18.77 23.83 -10.57
C VAL A 185 -17.77 22.82 -9.99
N GLU A 186 -17.28 23.09 -8.79
CA GLU A 186 -16.36 22.20 -8.07
C GLU A 186 -17.01 20.85 -7.75
N GLY A 187 -18.30 20.82 -7.41
CA GLY A 187 -19.06 19.60 -7.20
C GLY A 187 -19.04 18.66 -8.40
N TYR A 188 -19.13 19.23 -9.61
CA TYR A 188 -19.00 18.47 -10.87
C TYR A 188 -17.56 17.99 -11.12
N LEU A 189 -16.55 18.83 -10.82
CA LEU A 189 -15.14 18.49 -11.00
C LEU A 189 -14.74 17.32 -10.06
N TRP A 190 -15.16 17.35 -8.80
CA TRP A 190 -14.91 16.29 -7.85
C TRP A 190 -15.68 15.00 -8.18
N ALA A 191 -16.93 15.10 -8.63
CA ALA A 191 -17.70 13.96 -9.12
C ALA A 191 -17.00 13.29 -10.32
N LYS A 192 -16.50 14.11 -11.28
CA LYS A 192 -15.73 13.62 -12.42
C LYS A 192 -14.41 12.98 -12.00
N ALA A 193 -13.73 13.51 -10.99
CA ALA A 193 -12.50 12.91 -10.48
C ALA A 193 -12.76 11.49 -9.93
N GLY A 194 -13.85 11.27 -9.18
CA GLY A 194 -14.24 9.94 -8.72
C GLY A 194 -14.57 8.98 -9.87
N PHE A 195 -15.34 9.43 -10.87
CA PHE A 195 -15.61 8.63 -12.06
C PHE A 195 -14.33 8.37 -12.89
N GLY A 196 -13.47 9.37 -13.02
CA GLY A 196 -12.15 9.22 -13.66
C GLY A 196 -11.25 8.20 -12.97
N ALA A 197 -11.34 8.07 -11.64
CA ALA A 197 -10.63 7.04 -10.89
C ALA A 197 -11.09 5.62 -11.27
N MET A 198 -12.41 5.41 -11.43
CA MET A 198 -12.94 4.15 -11.95
C MET A 198 -12.42 3.85 -13.38
N LEU A 199 -12.47 4.84 -14.28
CA LEU A 199 -11.95 4.69 -15.64
C LEU A 199 -10.44 4.42 -15.68
N SER A 200 -9.70 4.98 -14.73
CA SER A 200 -8.27 4.74 -14.55
C SER A 200 -8.01 3.28 -14.16
N ALA A 201 -8.77 2.76 -13.22
CA ALA A 201 -8.68 1.35 -12.80
C ALA A 201 -8.95 0.40 -13.98
N THR A 202 -9.92 0.70 -14.86
CA THR A 202 -10.20 -0.14 -16.04
C THR A 202 -9.02 -0.23 -17.01
N ALA A 203 -8.11 0.75 -17.02
CA ALA A 203 -6.95 0.73 -17.90
C ALA A 203 -5.82 -0.23 -17.46
N LEU A 204 -5.95 -0.85 -16.29
CA LEU A 204 -5.04 -1.90 -15.83
C LEU A 204 -5.24 -3.25 -16.53
N ALA A 205 -6.34 -3.41 -17.27
CA ALA A 205 -6.68 -4.64 -17.98
C ALA A 205 -7.14 -4.34 -19.42
N ASP A 206 -7.01 -5.33 -20.30
CA ASP A 206 -7.48 -5.24 -21.69
C ASP A 206 -8.86 -5.91 -21.86
N ALA A 207 -9.90 -5.23 -21.36
CA ALA A 207 -11.29 -5.65 -21.51
C ALA A 207 -12.22 -4.41 -21.59
N PRO A 208 -13.49 -4.55 -22.04
CA PRO A 208 -14.43 -3.44 -22.09
C PRO A 208 -14.62 -2.78 -20.72
N MET A 209 -14.53 -1.45 -20.64
CA MET A 209 -14.59 -0.71 -19.37
C MET A 209 -15.86 -0.98 -18.58
N ALA A 210 -17.02 -1.10 -19.25
CA ALA A 210 -18.29 -1.41 -18.58
C ALA A 210 -18.25 -2.79 -17.91
N ASP A 211 -17.63 -3.78 -18.54
CA ASP A 211 -17.54 -5.12 -18.01
C ASP A 211 -16.54 -5.21 -16.86
N LEU A 212 -15.41 -4.46 -16.93
CA LEU A 212 -14.45 -4.35 -15.84
C LEU A 212 -15.07 -3.65 -14.62
N ILE A 213 -15.83 -2.56 -14.83
CA ILE A 213 -16.53 -1.88 -13.74
C ILE A 213 -17.52 -2.83 -13.06
N ASP A 214 -18.25 -3.62 -13.83
CA ASP A 214 -19.27 -4.53 -13.33
C ASP A 214 -18.66 -5.71 -12.54
N ARG A 215 -17.56 -6.28 -13.02
CA ARG A 215 -16.87 -7.39 -12.35
C ARG A 215 -16.08 -6.98 -11.12
N HIS A 216 -15.54 -5.75 -11.10
CA HIS A 216 -14.64 -5.25 -10.06
C HIS A 216 -15.26 -4.10 -9.25
N ARG A 217 -16.56 -4.23 -8.93
CA ARG A 217 -17.33 -3.23 -8.14
C ARG A 217 -16.64 -2.82 -6.84
N PRO A 218 -15.97 -3.72 -6.06
CA PRO A 218 -15.26 -3.31 -4.85
C PRO A 218 -14.15 -2.29 -5.13
N THR A 219 -13.30 -2.54 -6.13
CA THR A 219 -12.25 -1.59 -6.54
C THR A 219 -12.85 -0.27 -7.00
N MET A 220 -13.89 -0.32 -7.83
CA MET A 220 -14.52 0.88 -8.40
C MET A 220 -15.17 1.75 -7.33
N ALA A 221 -15.86 1.13 -6.38
CA ALA A 221 -16.44 1.82 -5.23
C ALA A 221 -15.36 2.46 -4.35
N ALA A 222 -14.25 1.73 -4.10
CA ALA A 222 -13.17 2.21 -3.25
C ALA A 222 -12.46 3.43 -3.86
N VAL A 223 -12.04 3.37 -5.14
CA VAL A 223 -11.33 4.50 -5.76
C VAL A 223 -12.19 5.76 -5.86
N ALA A 224 -13.48 5.64 -6.15
CA ALA A 224 -14.40 6.77 -6.14
C ALA A 224 -14.65 7.27 -4.72
N GLY A 225 -14.91 6.37 -3.77
CA GLY A 225 -15.15 6.69 -2.37
C GLY A 225 -13.97 7.38 -1.69
N GLU A 226 -12.73 7.01 -2.02
CA GLU A 226 -11.52 7.70 -1.53
C GLU A 226 -11.45 9.14 -2.01
N VAL A 227 -11.78 9.41 -3.28
CA VAL A 227 -11.87 10.77 -3.83
C VAL A 227 -12.99 11.56 -3.15
N PHE A 228 -14.16 10.96 -2.98
CA PHE A 228 -15.32 11.63 -2.41
C PHE A 228 -15.16 11.92 -0.91
N ALA A 229 -14.44 11.06 -0.17
CA ALA A 229 -14.09 11.32 1.22
C ALA A 229 -13.26 12.61 1.38
N VAL A 230 -12.38 12.91 0.41
CA VAL A 230 -11.63 14.18 0.39
C VAL A 230 -12.56 15.36 0.10
N ALA A 231 -13.44 15.24 -0.90
CA ALA A 231 -14.43 16.26 -1.24
C ALA A 231 -15.33 16.60 -0.03
N ASP A 232 -15.80 15.58 0.70
CA ASP A 232 -16.61 15.74 1.90
C ASP A 232 -15.88 16.53 3.00
N ARG A 233 -14.58 16.25 3.22
CA ARG A 233 -13.76 16.98 4.20
C ARG A 233 -13.42 18.40 3.78
N LEU A 234 -13.51 18.70 2.48
CA LEU A 234 -13.42 20.05 1.93
C LEU A 234 -14.76 20.80 1.96
N GLY A 235 -15.86 20.14 2.32
CA GLY A 235 -17.20 20.72 2.35
C GLY A 235 -17.81 20.87 0.96
N ILE A 236 -17.35 20.13 -0.04
CA ILE A 236 -17.82 20.20 -1.42
C ILE A 236 -19.04 19.32 -1.58
N THR A 237 -20.14 19.87 -2.05
CA THR A 237 -21.35 19.12 -2.43
C THR A 237 -21.16 18.53 -3.83
N LEU A 238 -21.16 17.20 -3.93
CA LEU A 238 -21.00 16.52 -5.23
C LEU A 238 -22.23 16.69 -6.11
N GLU A 239 -22.01 16.79 -7.44
CA GLU A 239 -23.08 16.98 -8.42
C GLU A 239 -23.11 15.83 -9.45
N PRO A 240 -24.28 15.27 -9.76
CA PRO A 240 -24.42 14.25 -10.78
C PRO A 240 -24.25 14.83 -12.19
N PHE A 241 -23.77 14.00 -13.13
CA PHE A 241 -23.67 14.33 -14.54
C PHE A 241 -23.87 13.10 -15.44
N ASP A 242 -24.46 13.26 -16.60
CA ASP A 242 -24.80 12.18 -17.52
C ASP A 242 -25.54 11.03 -16.78
N ALA A 243 -25.02 9.81 -16.82
CA ALA A 243 -25.53 8.65 -16.08
C ALA A 243 -24.78 8.39 -14.78
N PHE A 244 -23.89 9.26 -14.34
CA PHE A 244 -23.11 9.11 -13.14
C PHE A 244 -23.66 9.95 -11.99
N ASP A 245 -24.22 9.28 -10.99
CA ASP A 245 -24.57 9.87 -9.70
C ASP A 245 -23.46 9.52 -8.70
N PRO A 246 -22.71 10.50 -8.13
CA PRO A 246 -21.62 10.25 -7.20
C PRO A 246 -22.09 9.78 -5.80
N HIS A 247 -23.32 10.11 -5.39
CA HIS A 247 -23.79 9.90 -4.02
C HIS A 247 -23.79 8.44 -3.57
N PRO A 248 -24.19 7.44 -4.40
CA PRO A 248 -24.14 6.02 -4.02
C PRO A 248 -22.72 5.46 -3.87
N PHE A 249 -21.70 6.18 -4.36
CA PHE A 249 -20.30 5.75 -4.28
C PHE A 249 -19.55 6.37 -3.09
N ARG A 250 -20.21 7.15 -2.24
CA ARG A 250 -19.63 7.62 -0.97
C ARG A 250 -19.41 6.43 -0.03
N GLN A 251 -18.47 6.60 0.90
CA GLN A 251 -18.09 5.50 1.80
C GLN A 251 -19.24 5.03 2.70
N ASP A 252 -20.12 5.94 3.09
CA ASP A 252 -21.28 5.71 3.97
C ASP A 252 -22.59 5.39 3.23
N ALA A 253 -22.55 5.22 1.91
CA ALA A 253 -23.74 4.99 1.10
C ALA A 253 -24.29 3.55 1.27
N ASP A 254 -25.62 3.43 1.15
CA ASP A 254 -26.32 2.15 1.16
C ASP A 254 -25.78 1.21 0.07
N PRO A 255 -25.38 -0.04 0.41
CA PRO A 255 -24.89 -1.01 -0.55
C PRO A 255 -25.88 -1.30 -1.70
N ALA A 256 -27.17 -1.38 -1.42
CA ALA A 256 -28.19 -1.65 -2.45
C ALA A 256 -28.34 -0.47 -3.43
N ALA A 257 -28.25 0.78 -2.94
CA ALA A 257 -28.24 1.96 -3.79
C ALA A 257 -26.97 2.00 -4.66
N ARG A 258 -25.83 1.59 -4.12
CA ARG A 258 -24.56 1.49 -4.85
C ARG A 258 -24.63 0.46 -5.97
N ASP A 259 -25.16 -0.73 -5.71
CA ASP A 259 -25.33 -1.77 -6.73
C ASP A 259 -26.25 -1.31 -7.85
N ALA A 260 -27.38 -0.66 -7.54
CA ALA A 260 -28.26 -0.08 -8.54
C ALA A 260 -27.57 1.00 -9.38
N ALA A 261 -26.70 1.83 -8.78
CA ALA A 261 -25.92 2.84 -9.49
C ALA A 261 -24.89 2.20 -10.44
N PHE A 262 -24.24 1.11 -10.04
CA PHE A 262 -23.37 0.34 -10.93
C PHE A 262 -24.15 -0.23 -12.12
N ASP A 263 -25.31 -0.83 -11.90
CA ASP A 263 -26.16 -1.37 -12.96
C ASP A 263 -26.53 -0.27 -13.97
N HIS A 264 -26.96 0.89 -13.47
CA HIS A 264 -27.30 2.04 -14.31
C HIS A 264 -26.10 2.56 -15.13
N LEU A 265 -24.97 2.77 -14.47
CA LEU A 265 -23.75 3.27 -15.09
C LEU A 265 -23.23 2.32 -16.17
N THR A 266 -23.15 1.02 -15.88
CA THR A 266 -22.61 0.03 -16.82
C THR A 266 -23.55 -0.21 -18.00
N ALA A 267 -24.86 -0.16 -17.77
CA ALA A 267 -25.84 -0.19 -18.86
C ALA A 267 -25.67 1.01 -19.80
N TRP A 268 -25.50 2.22 -19.27
CA TRP A 268 -25.25 3.42 -20.07
C TRP A 268 -23.91 3.34 -20.82
N LEU A 269 -22.82 2.91 -20.15
CA LEU A 269 -21.50 2.76 -20.79
C LEU A 269 -21.53 1.79 -21.98
N ARG A 270 -22.32 0.71 -21.91
CA ARG A 270 -22.49 -0.23 -23.03
C ARG A 270 -23.20 0.38 -24.25
N THR A 271 -23.90 1.48 -24.09
CA THR A 271 -24.52 2.22 -25.24
C THR A 271 -23.56 3.20 -25.90
N GLN A 272 -22.41 3.49 -25.28
CA GLN A 272 -21.45 4.46 -25.81
C GLN A 272 -20.63 3.87 -26.97
N SER A 273 -20.19 4.73 -27.88
CA SER A 273 -19.38 4.35 -29.04
C SER A 273 -17.96 3.87 -28.69
N LYS A 274 -17.51 4.12 -27.46
CA LYS A 274 -16.17 3.77 -26.97
C LYS A 274 -16.31 2.72 -25.87
N ASP A 275 -15.75 1.54 -26.09
CA ASP A 275 -15.73 0.44 -25.12
C ASP A 275 -14.50 0.45 -24.20
N ARG A 276 -13.50 1.31 -24.46
CA ARG A 276 -12.25 1.47 -23.70
C ARG A 276 -12.07 2.91 -23.25
N SER A 277 -11.43 3.09 -22.08
CA SER A 277 -11.08 4.43 -21.59
C SER A 277 -10.01 5.10 -22.46
N GLY A 278 -9.95 6.43 -22.40
CA GLY A 278 -8.89 7.20 -23.10
C GLY A 278 -7.49 6.82 -22.58
N ILE A 279 -7.38 6.51 -21.28
CA ILE A 279 -6.15 6.10 -20.61
C ILE A 279 -5.64 4.77 -21.20
N TRP A 280 -6.52 3.80 -21.36
CA TRP A 280 -6.17 2.52 -22.01
C TRP A 280 -5.64 2.75 -23.43
N ARG A 281 -6.27 3.65 -24.22
CA ARG A 281 -5.81 3.94 -25.59
C ARG A 281 -4.45 4.60 -25.62
N ASP A 282 -4.17 5.51 -24.69
CA ASP A 282 -2.87 6.15 -24.60
C ASP A 282 -1.77 5.15 -24.27
N LEU A 283 -2.03 4.16 -23.39
CA LEU A 283 -1.10 3.09 -23.04
C LEU A 283 -0.98 2.04 -24.16
N ALA A 284 -2.11 1.41 -24.53
CA ALA A 284 -2.10 0.20 -25.37
C ALA A 284 -1.96 0.49 -26.87
N VAL A 285 -2.47 1.65 -27.36
CA VAL A 285 -2.54 1.96 -28.78
C VAL A 285 -1.53 3.04 -29.17
N ARG A 286 -1.49 4.14 -28.41
CA ARG A 286 -0.68 5.31 -28.75
C ARG A 286 0.70 5.28 -28.14
N HIS A 287 0.96 4.40 -27.17
CA HIS A 287 2.23 4.26 -26.43
C HIS A 287 2.74 5.61 -25.88
N ARG A 288 1.83 6.39 -25.28
CA ARG A 288 2.09 7.72 -24.73
C ARG A 288 2.01 7.69 -23.19
N PRO A 289 2.76 8.57 -22.51
CA PRO A 289 2.59 8.78 -21.08
C PRO A 289 1.15 9.20 -20.77
N VAL A 290 0.59 8.66 -19.68
CA VAL A 290 -0.74 9.02 -19.20
C VAL A 290 -0.69 10.22 -18.26
N GLU A 291 -1.66 11.11 -18.37
CA GLU A 291 -1.75 12.33 -17.53
C GLU A 291 -2.32 12.05 -16.14
N VAL A 292 -2.84 10.85 -15.92
CA VAL A 292 -3.73 10.55 -14.80
C VAL A 292 -3.08 10.78 -13.45
N ALA A 293 -1.79 10.44 -13.29
CA ALA A 293 -1.09 10.63 -12.01
C ALA A 293 -1.07 12.13 -11.61
N THR A 294 -0.91 13.05 -12.56
CA THR A 294 -0.90 14.49 -12.29
C THR A 294 -2.27 15.05 -11.93
N GLN A 295 -3.36 14.42 -12.38
CA GLN A 295 -4.74 14.87 -12.08
C GLN A 295 -5.14 14.60 -10.61
N TYR A 296 -4.48 13.66 -9.90
CA TYR A 296 -4.80 13.31 -8.51
C TYR A 296 -3.82 13.86 -7.47
N VAL A 297 -2.84 14.69 -7.87
CA VAL A 297 -1.85 15.29 -6.95
C VAL A 297 -2.54 16.04 -5.82
N ASP A 298 -3.55 16.87 -6.15
CA ASP A 298 -4.29 17.65 -5.17
C ASP A 298 -5.16 16.77 -4.28
N VAL A 299 -5.77 15.72 -4.82
CA VAL A 299 -6.51 14.72 -4.04
C VAL A 299 -5.59 14.07 -2.99
N PHE A 300 -4.39 13.66 -3.40
CA PHE A 300 -3.41 13.05 -2.48
C PHE A 300 -2.87 14.04 -1.44
N ALA A 301 -2.64 15.29 -1.82
CA ALA A 301 -2.20 16.33 -0.90
C ALA A 301 -3.25 16.58 0.18
N HIS A 302 -4.50 16.84 -0.24
CA HIS A 302 -5.61 17.08 0.69
C HIS A 302 -5.95 15.87 1.55
N ALA A 303 -5.83 14.63 1.03
CA ALA A 303 -6.01 13.42 1.79
C ALA A 303 -4.94 13.30 2.89
N THR A 304 -3.66 13.55 2.55
CA THR A 304 -2.54 13.48 3.50
C THR A 304 -2.70 14.50 4.63
N GLU A 305 -3.03 15.76 4.30
CA GLU A 305 -3.27 16.82 5.29
C GLU A 305 -4.40 16.50 6.27
N ARG A 306 -5.37 15.67 5.86
CA ARG A 306 -6.57 15.33 6.63
C ARG A 306 -6.58 13.92 7.19
N GLY A 307 -5.49 13.18 7.03
CA GLY A 307 -5.35 11.80 7.53
C GLY A 307 -6.30 10.81 6.86
N LEU A 308 -6.70 11.05 5.59
CA LEU A 308 -7.58 10.16 4.83
C LEU A 308 -6.78 9.12 4.05
N SER A 309 -7.28 7.88 4.01
CA SER A 309 -6.71 6.82 3.18
C SER A 309 -7.02 7.07 1.69
N THR A 310 -6.00 6.87 0.85
CA THR A 310 -6.12 6.83 -0.62
C THR A 310 -5.34 5.63 -1.16
N THR A 311 -5.34 4.53 -0.42
CA THR A 311 -4.49 3.36 -0.67
C THR A 311 -4.84 2.69 -1.99
N VAL A 312 -6.13 2.47 -2.27
CA VAL A 312 -6.59 1.81 -3.50
C VAL A 312 -6.30 2.71 -4.70
N LEU A 313 -6.61 4.00 -4.61
CA LEU A 313 -6.35 4.97 -5.68
C LEU A 313 -4.84 5.10 -5.98
N ARG A 314 -3.99 5.19 -4.97
CA ARG A 314 -2.52 5.21 -5.15
C ARG A 314 -2.02 3.95 -5.83
N THR A 315 -2.54 2.78 -5.45
CA THR A 315 -2.15 1.49 -6.06
C THR A 315 -2.56 1.43 -7.53
N VAL A 316 -3.73 1.97 -7.90
CA VAL A 316 -4.13 2.13 -9.31
C VAL A 316 -3.15 3.04 -10.06
N MET A 317 -2.79 4.21 -9.50
CA MET A 317 -1.88 5.16 -10.16
C MET A 317 -0.48 4.55 -10.37
N ASN A 318 0.07 3.88 -9.36
CA ASN A 318 1.36 3.19 -9.47
C ASN A 318 1.31 2.08 -10.54
N GLY A 319 0.21 1.31 -10.59
CA GLY A 319 0.01 0.30 -11.62
C GLY A 319 -0.03 0.86 -13.05
N LEU A 320 -0.61 2.06 -13.23
CA LEU A 320 -0.62 2.76 -14.51
C LEU A 320 0.77 3.29 -14.89
N GLU A 321 1.56 3.77 -13.94
CA GLU A 321 2.95 4.20 -14.16
C GLU A 321 3.83 3.01 -14.60
N GLU A 322 3.68 1.85 -13.97
CA GLU A 322 4.36 0.61 -14.40
C GLU A 322 4.03 0.24 -15.85
N LEU A 323 2.75 0.37 -16.23
CA LEU A 323 2.28 0.01 -17.56
C LEU A 323 2.73 0.97 -18.66
N GLN A 324 3.17 2.19 -18.37
CA GLN A 324 3.73 3.11 -19.37
C GLN A 324 4.97 2.52 -20.07
N GLY A 325 5.80 1.78 -19.31
CA GLY A 325 6.97 1.09 -19.87
C GLY A 325 6.70 -0.31 -20.40
N ALA A 326 5.55 -0.91 -20.03
CA ALA A 326 5.26 -2.32 -20.29
C ALA A 326 3.75 -2.59 -20.45
N PRO A 327 3.07 -2.03 -21.48
CA PRO A 327 1.63 -2.17 -21.66
C PRO A 327 1.19 -3.63 -21.88
N HIS A 328 2.07 -4.52 -22.30
CA HIS A 328 1.80 -5.95 -22.43
C HIS A 328 1.57 -6.66 -21.08
N LEU A 329 1.85 -6.01 -19.94
CA LEU A 329 1.58 -6.51 -18.60
C LEU A 329 0.18 -6.14 -18.08
N MET A 330 -0.69 -5.55 -18.92
CA MET A 330 -2.10 -5.38 -18.60
C MET A 330 -2.75 -6.73 -18.34
N ALA A 331 -3.41 -6.89 -17.19
CA ALA A 331 -4.05 -8.14 -16.81
C ALA A 331 -5.16 -7.89 -15.77
N GLU A 332 -6.28 -8.61 -15.90
CA GLU A 332 -7.40 -8.53 -14.97
C GLU A 332 -7.02 -8.97 -13.55
N ALA A 333 -6.00 -9.83 -13.40
CA ALA A 333 -5.42 -10.19 -12.11
C ALA A 333 -4.92 -8.99 -11.28
N ARG A 334 -4.64 -7.83 -11.90
CA ARG A 334 -4.34 -6.58 -11.19
C ARG A 334 -5.58 -6.04 -10.49
N LEU A 335 -6.74 -6.11 -11.15
CA LEU A 335 -8.02 -5.71 -10.57
C LEU A 335 -8.49 -6.70 -9.50
N ASP A 336 -8.25 -8.01 -9.67
CA ASP A 336 -8.51 -9.01 -8.63
C ASP A 336 -7.75 -8.71 -7.33
N ARG A 337 -6.51 -8.23 -7.43
CA ARG A 337 -5.72 -7.80 -6.28
C ARG A 337 -6.31 -6.53 -5.64
N LEU A 338 -6.69 -5.56 -6.47
CA LEU A 338 -7.33 -4.34 -6.00
C LEU A 338 -8.69 -4.59 -5.34
N ASP A 339 -9.47 -5.57 -5.81
CA ASP A 339 -10.72 -5.97 -5.15
C ASP A 339 -10.48 -6.50 -3.73
N ARG A 340 -9.43 -7.30 -3.54
CA ARG A 340 -9.03 -7.75 -2.19
C ARG A 340 -8.62 -6.57 -1.33
N LEU A 341 -7.78 -5.67 -1.85
CA LEU A 341 -7.36 -4.45 -1.15
C LEU A 341 -8.56 -3.57 -0.80
N ALA A 342 -9.48 -3.33 -1.74
CA ALA A 342 -10.67 -2.52 -1.54
C ALA A 342 -11.59 -3.08 -0.44
N ARG A 343 -11.71 -4.41 -0.34
CA ARG A 343 -12.48 -5.06 0.72
C ARG A 343 -11.84 -4.85 2.09
N THR A 344 -10.51 -4.88 2.18
CA THR A 344 -9.79 -4.62 3.44
C THR A 344 -9.78 -3.13 3.82
N GLU A 345 -9.85 -2.21 2.86
CA GLU A 345 -9.89 -0.76 3.07
C GLU A 345 -11.31 -0.20 3.28
N SER A 346 -12.35 -0.99 3.00
CA SER A 346 -13.74 -0.52 3.16
C SER A 346 -14.11 -0.36 4.63
N PRO A 347 -14.68 0.78 5.06
CA PRO A 347 -15.19 0.96 6.42
C PRO A 347 -16.23 -0.08 6.84
N ALA A 348 -16.95 -0.66 5.89
CA ALA A 348 -17.95 -1.71 6.14
C ALA A 348 -17.35 -3.03 6.67
N HIS A 349 -16.04 -3.20 6.61
CA HIS A 349 -15.33 -4.40 7.08
C HIS A 349 -14.44 -4.12 8.31
N LEU A 350 -14.52 -2.93 8.91
CA LEU A 350 -13.93 -2.67 10.22
C LEU A 350 -14.97 -2.99 11.32
N ALA A 351 -14.47 -3.44 12.48
CA ALA A 351 -15.25 -3.33 13.71
C ALA A 351 -15.78 -1.89 13.82
N ASP A 352 -17.03 -1.72 14.21
CA ASP A 352 -17.52 -0.37 14.44
C ASP A 352 -16.90 0.21 15.73
N SER A 353 -16.96 1.54 15.91
CA SER A 353 -16.40 2.20 17.08
C SER A 353 -16.98 1.66 18.39
N THR A 354 -18.27 1.24 18.39
CA THR A 354 -18.96 0.68 19.54
C THR A 354 -18.37 -0.68 19.93
N GLN A 355 -18.03 -1.52 18.95
CA GLN A 355 -17.39 -2.81 19.19
C GLN A 355 -15.96 -2.62 19.73
N ALA A 356 -15.20 -1.69 19.15
CA ALA A 356 -13.84 -1.39 19.61
C ALA A 356 -13.85 -0.83 21.05
N GLU A 357 -14.78 0.06 21.38
CA GLU A 357 -14.99 0.56 22.73
C GLU A 357 -15.37 -0.56 23.70
N ALA A 358 -16.31 -1.43 23.33
CA ALA A 358 -16.71 -2.55 24.16
C ALA A 358 -15.54 -3.53 24.45
N ILE A 359 -14.71 -3.81 23.44
CA ILE A 359 -13.50 -4.64 23.60
C ILE A 359 -12.52 -3.97 24.58
N ARG A 360 -12.23 -2.69 24.37
CA ARG A 360 -11.32 -1.91 25.25
C ARG A 360 -11.82 -1.93 26.68
N ASP A 361 -13.08 -1.57 26.90
CA ASP A 361 -13.68 -1.42 28.23
C ASP A 361 -13.77 -2.78 28.96
N TRP A 362 -14.05 -3.86 28.23
CA TRP A 362 -14.05 -5.21 28.79
C TRP A 362 -12.64 -5.63 29.22
N LEU A 363 -11.63 -5.42 28.38
CA LEU A 363 -10.24 -5.74 28.73
C LEU A 363 -9.70 -4.85 29.86
N ASP A 364 -10.15 -3.60 29.96
CA ASP A 364 -9.80 -2.71 31.06
C ASP A 364 -10.34 -3.23 32.41
N GLN A 365 -11.56 -3.74 32.42
CA GLN A 365 -12.16 -4.38 33.61
C GLN A 365 -11.42 -5.66 34.04
N HIS A 366 -10.75 -6.35 33.11
CA HIS A 366 -10.00 -7.59 33.36
C HIS A 366 -8.48 -7.41 33.39
N ARG A 367 -8.01 -6.16 33.50
CA ARG A 367 -6.58 -5.83 33.49
C ARG A 367 -5.79 -6.60 34.55
N GLU A 368 -6.32 -6.68 35.77
CA GLU A 368 -5.66 -7.39 36.87
C GLU A 368 -5.67 -8.91 36.68
N ASP A 369 -6.68 -9.46 36.03
CA ASP A 369 -6.70 -10.89 35.68
C ASP A 369 -5.61 -11.22 34.65
N MET A 370 -5.39 -10.33 33.64
CA MET A 370 -4.31 -10.46 32.67
C MET A 370 -2.93 -10.44 33.36
N VAL A 371 -2.75 -9.54 34.34
CA VAL A 371 -1.50 -9.46 35.13
C VAL A 371 -1.30 -10.72 35.96
N ALA A 372 -2.37 -11.26 36.58
CA ALA A 372 -2.32 -12.49 37.32
C ALA A 372 -1.94 -13.71 36.46
N ASP A 373 -2.48 -13.78 35.25
CA ASP A 373 -2.13 -14.81 34.28
C ASP A 373 -0.66 -14.71 33.85
N LEU A 374 -0.16 -13.51 33.57
CA LEU A 374 1.24 -13.30 33.23
C LEU A 374 2.17 -13.68 34.41
N ALA A 375 1.79 -13.38 35.66
CA ALA A 375 2.54 -13.76 36.85
C ALA A 375 2.59 -15.28 36.99
N ALA A 376 1.46 -15.96 36.85
CA ALA A 376 1.39 -17.41 36.90
C ALA A 376 2.19 -18.06 35.75
N TYR A 377 2.12 -17.52 34.55
CA TYR A 377 2.89 -18.01 33.42
C TYR A 377 4.38 -17.75 33.56
N THR A 378 4.79 -16.58 34.09
CA THR A 378 6.20 -16.26 34.31
C THR A 378 6.82 -17.22 35.34
N SER A 379 6.06 -17.67 36.34
CA SER A 379 6.54 -18.65 37.33
C SER A 379 6.76 -20.06 36.75
N GLN A 380 6.33 -20.32 35.51
CA GLN A 380 6.71 -21.54 34.79
C GLN A 380 8.06 -21.29 34.10
N GLY A 381 9.13 -21.95 34.58
CA GLY A 381 10.42 -21.95 33.89
C GLY A 381 10.28 -22.63 32.52
N SER A 382 10.95 -22.07 31.50
CA SER A 382 10.88 -22.61 30.14
C SER A 382 12.18 -22.35 29.38
N ALA A 383 13.31 -22.67 29.96
CA ALA A 383 14.61 -22.56 29.30
C ALA A 383 14.63 -23.45 28.04
N SER A 384 15.09 -22.90 26.91
CA SER A 384 15.10 -23.60 25.63
C SER A 384 15.91 -24.89 25.60
N ASP A 385 16.89 -25.02 26.48
CA ASP A 385 17.77 -26.18 26.62
C ASP A 385 17.34 -27.18 27.72
N ASP A 386 16.20 -26.92 28.41
CA ASP A 386 15.66 -27.79 29.48
C ASP A 386 14.32 -28.40 29.05
N GLN A 387 14.38 -29.61 28.51
CA GLN A 387 13.20 -30.34 28.03
C GLN A 387 12.15 -30.62 29.10
N GLU A 388 12.59 -30.87 30.36
CA GLU A 388 11.68 -31.13 31.48
C GLU A 388 10.91 -29.86 31.85
N ALA A 389 11.60 -28.73 31.93
CA ALA A 389 10.97 -27.43 32.15
C ALA A 389 10.02 -27.05 31.04
N LEU A 390 10.39 -27.26 29.78
CA LEU A 390 9.53 -27.01 28.61
C LEU A 390 8.28 -27.89 28.65
N ALA A 391 8.40 -29.18 28.95
CA ALA A 391 7.24 -30.08 29.06
C ALA A 391 6.29 -29.68 30.20
N ALA A 392 6.83 -29.27 31.36
CA ALA A 392 6.05 -28.79 32.49
C ALA A 392 5.32 -27.47 32.16
N CYS A 393 6.02 -26.53 31.50
CA CYS A 393 5.43 -25.27 31.03
C CYS A 393 4.29 -25.52 30.01
N LEU A 394 4.50 -26.42 29.05
CA LEU A 394 3.48 -26.76 28.07
C LEU A 394 2.26 -27.43 28.71
N ALA A 395 2.46 -28.31 29.67
CA ALA A 395 1.36 -28.91 30.41
C ALA A 395 0.54 -27.87 31.21
N TRP A 396 1.19 -26.88 31.80
CA TRP A 396 0.56 -25.78 32.49
C TRP A 396 -0.23 -24.89 31.45
N LEU A 397 0.40 -24.55 30.35
CA LEU A 397 -0.24 -23.77 29.28
C LEU A 397 -1.52 -24.43 28.77
N ARG A 398 -1.52 -25.74 28.57
CA ARG A 398 -2.73 -26.46 28.11
C ARG A 398 -3.87 -26.34 29.14
N GLY A 399 -3.60 -26.49 30.45
CA GLY A 399 -4.60 -26.28 31.48
C GLY A 399 -5.11 -24.85 31.55
N TRP A 400 -4.22 -23.86 31.46
CA TRP A 400 -4.55 -22.46 31.45
C TRP A 400 -5.40 -22.07 30.21
N LEU A 401 -5.07 -22.59 29.03
CA LEU A 401 -5.86 -22.40 27.82
C LEU A 401 -7.26 -22.98 27.93
N ASP A 402 -7.42 -24.17 28.57
CA ASP A 402 -8.74 -24.76 28.84
C ASP A 402 -9.57 -23.89 29.77
N GLU A 403 -8.96 -23.29 30.79
CA GLU A 403 -9.67 -22.37 31.72
C GLU A 403 -10.07 -21.05 31.03
N ARG A 404 -9.27 -20.54 30.11
CA ARG A 404 -9.50 -19.23 29.49
C ARG A 404 -10.35 -19.29 28.22
N LEU A 405 -10.19 -20.30 27.39
CA LEU A 405 -10.82 -20.42 26.07
C LEU A 405 -11.76 -21.62 25.94
N GLY A 406 -11.78 -22.49 26.96
CA GLY A 406 -12.54 -23.75 26.89
C GLY A 406 -11.85 -24.82 26.03
N THR A 407 -12.57 -25.93 25.82
CA THR A 407 -12.06 -27.06 25.03
C THR A 407 -11.95 -26.65 23.55
N PRO A 408 -10.78 -26.82 22.89
CA PRO A 408 -10.62 -26.54 21.47
C PRO A 408 -11.41 -27.56 20.64
N GLN A 409 -11.72 -27.21 19.38
CA GLN A 409 -12.32 -28.13 18.41
C GLN A 409 -11.38 -29.29 18.06
N ALA A 410 -10.07 -29.00 18.02
CA ALA A 410 -9.02 -30.01 17.86
C ALA A 410 -7.75 -29.56 18.60
N GLU A 411 -7.03 -30.52 19.13
CA GLU A 411 -5.70 -30.32 19.73
C GLU A 411 -4.76 -31.37 19.17
N GLU A 412 -3.59 -30.91 18.73
CA GLU A 412 -2.48 -31.75 18.27
C GLU A 412 -1.20 -31.37 19.01
N ILE A 413 -0.45 -32.36 19.43
CA ILE A 413 0.88 -32.17 20.00
C ILE A 413 1.87 -32.94 19.15
N PHE A 414 2.89 -32.25 18.66
CA PHE A 414 3.95 -32.83 17.86
C PHE A 414 5.21 -32.93 18.73
N PRO A 415 5.56 -34.13 19.26
CA PRO A 415 6.76 -34.33 20.05
C PRO A 415 8.02 -33.97 19.26
N ARG A 416 9.00 -33.37 19.94
CA ARG A 416 10.31 -33.00 19.37
C ARG A 416 11.44 -33.52 20.25
N GLU A 417 12.38 -34.23 19.65
CA GLU A 417 13.60 -34.67 20.32
C GLU A 417 14.59 -33.52 20.41
N GLY A 418 15.06 -33.18 21.58
CA GLY A 418 16.03 -32.09 21.80
C GLY A 418 15.46 -30.68 21.77
N ALA A 419 14.13 -30.54 21.74
CA ALA A 419 13.43 -29.27 21.77
C ALA A 419 12.10 -29.40 22.51
N GLY A 420 11.40 -28.27 22.74
CA GLY A 420 10.05 -28.29 23.27
C GLY A 420 9.03 -28.80 22.23
N ASP A 421 8.02 -29.53 22.70
CA ASP A 421 6.94 -30.02 21.85
C ASP A 421 6.15 -28.88 21.26
N ILE A 422 5.56 -29.11 20.05
CA ILE A 422 4.70 -28.13 19.40
C ILE A 422 3.24 -28.42 19.77
N LEU A 423 2.52 -27.40 20.24
CA LEU A 423 1.09 -27.43 20.47
C LEU A 423 0.34 -26.71 19.35
N VAL A 424 -0.66 -27.37 18.76
CA VAL A 424 -1.59 -26.76 17.81
C VAL A 424 -3.00 -26.95 18.34
N ARG A 425 -3.73 -25.84 18.56
CA ARG A 425 -5.14 -25.82 18.97
C ARG A 425 -5.99 -25.08 17.96
N ARG A 426 -7.08 -25.69 17.57
CA ARG A 426 -8.02 -25.12 16.59
C ARG A 426 -9.32 -24.69 17.29
N TYR A 427 -9.67 -23.43 17.10
CA TYR A 427 -10.89 -22.83 17.62
C TYR A 427 -11.82 -22.49 16.46
N PRO A 428 -13.13 -22.86 16.54
CA PRO A 428 -14.06 -22.59 15.46
C PRO A 428 -14.29 -21.08 15.31
N ALA A 429 -14.73 -20.68 14.13
CA ALA A 429 -15.22 -19.32 13.93
C ALA A 429 -16.48 -19.06 14.77
N ARG A 430 -16.70 -17.80 15.08
CA ARG A 430 -17.92 -17.32 15.70
C ARG A 430 -18.57 -16.29 14.79
N ASP A 431 -19.81 -16.54 14.39
CA ASP A 431 -20.51 -15.76 13.38
C ASP A 431 -21.50 -14.76 13.94
N ALA A 432 -21.71 -13.69 13.14
CA ALA A 432 -22.84 -12.78 13.28
C ALA A 432 -24.10 -13.23 12.48
N GLY A 433 -24.10 -14.45 11.88
CA GLY A 433 -25.29 -14.98 11.19
C GLY A 433 -25.11 -15.74 9.88
N ALA A 434 -23.91 -15.90 9.35
CA ALA A 434 -23.62 -16.75 8.18
C ALA A 434 -22.40 -17.64 8.46
N ALA A 435 -22.37 -18.85 7.90
CA ALA A 435 -21.24 -19.77 8.12
C ALA A 435 -19.95 -19.22 7.53
N PRO A 436 -18.86 -19.06 8.31
CA PRO A 436 -17.59 -18.53 7.80
C PRO A 436 -16.99 -19.51 6.82
N THR A 437 -16.72 -19.01 5.63
CA THR A 437 -16.07 -19.75 4.56
C THR A 437 -14.67 -19.20 4.38
N GLY A 438 -13.65 -19.93 4.82
CA GLY A 438 -12.26 -19.58 4.55
C GLY A 438 -11.25 -20.22 5.50
N PRO A 439 -9.96 -20.18 5.15
CA PRO A 439 -8.89 -20.68 6.00
C PRO A 439 -8.81 -19.92 7.34
N PRO A 440 -8.31 -20.54 8.42
CA PRO A 440 -8.19 -19.92 9.73
C PRO A 440 -7.17 -18.78 9.75
N VAL A 441 -7.18 -17.99 10.83
CA VAL A 441 -6.08 -17.10 11.20
C VAL A 441 -5.12 -17.87 12.11
N LEU A 442 -3.83 -17.88 11.77
CA LEU A 442 -2.79 -18.45 12.60
C LEU A 442 -2.37 -17.44 13.67
N LEU A 443 -2.50 -17.82 14.95
CA LEU A 443 -1.96 -17.10 16.10
C LEU A 443 -0.70 -17.84 16.54
N LEU A 444 0.45 -17.24 16.30
CA LEU A 444 1.76 -17.89 16.46
C LEU A 444 2.55 -17.25 17.58
N GLY A 445 3.14 -18.09 18.42
CA GLY A 445 4.08 -17.70 19.45
C GLY A 445 4.91 -18.86 19.97
N HIS A 446 5.96 -18.52 20.73
CA HIS A 446 6.82 -19.50 21.40
C HIS A 446 6.67 -19.41 22.91
N TYR A 447 6.95 -20.53 23.60
CA TYR A 447 6.85 -20.59 25.04
C TYR A 447 8.22 -20.83 25.72
N ASP A 448 9.28 -21.10 24.94
CA ASP A 448 10.64 -21.17 25.43
C ASP A 448 11.21 -19.74 25.67
N THR A 449 12.29 -19.68 26.42
CA THR A 449 13.01 -18.45 26.72
C THR A 449 14.53 -18.72 26.78
N VAL A 450 15.34 -17.68 26.54
CA VAL A 450 16.82 -17.73 26.70
C VAL A 450 17.28 -17.92 28.15
N TRP A 451 16.37 -17.80 29.11
CA TRP A 451 16.73 -17.73 30.52
C TRP A 451 17.00 -19.12 31.09
N PRO A 452 18.21 -19.39 31.62
CA PRO A 452 18.56 -20.69 32.20
C PRO A 452 17.64 -21.11 33.35
N THR A 453 17.46 -22.39 33.50
CA THR A 453 16.75 -22.98 34.65
C THR A 453 17.33 -22.47 35.98
N GLY A 454 16.46 -22.13 36.95
CA GLY A 454 16.83 -21.50 38.22
C GLY A 454 16.89 -19.97 38.20
N THR A 455 16.74 -19.33 37.03
CA THR A 455 16.72 -17.85 36.94
C THR A 455 15.64 -17.22 37.81
N LEU A 456 14.48 -17.84 37.95
CA LEU A 456 13.35 -17.37 38.77
C LEU A 456 13.71 -17.23 40.27
N GLU A 457 14.67 -17.98 40.79
CA GLU A 457 15.13 -17.89 42.19
C GLU A 457 15.77 -16.52 42.47
N SER A 458 16.50 -15.99 41.50
CA SER A 458 17.23 -14.72 41.62
C SER A 458 16.52 -13.53 40.96
N TRP A 459 15.52 -13.78 40.11
CA TRP A 459 14.77 -12.78 39.39
C TRP A 459 13.33 -13.26 39.11
N PRO A 460 12.47 -13.24 40.15
CA PRO A 460 11.06 -13.60 40.01
C PRO A 460 10.26 -12.51 39.29
N PHE A 461 9.02 -12.85 38.95
CA PHE A 461 8.04 -11.86 38.50
C PHE A 461 7.94 -10.71 39.52
N HIS A 462 8.02 -9.48 39.03
CA HIS A 462 7.88 -8.29 39.85
C HIS A 462 7.08 -7.21 39.08
N ARG A 463 6.14 -6.58 39.78
CA ARG A 463 5.38 -5.45 39.25
C ARG A 463 5.69 -4.18 40.05
N ASP A 464 5.96 -3.09 39.29
CA ASP A 464 6.12 -1.73 39.84
C ASP A 464 5.27 -0.76 38.96
N GLY A 465 4.09 -0.41 39.46
CA GLY A 465 3.12 0.41 38.75
C GLY A 465 2.68 -0.23 37.42
N ASP A 466 3.00 0.42 36.31
CA ASP A 466 2.72 -0.05 34.95
C ASP A 466 3.76 -1.06 34.44
N HIS A 467 4.89 -1.18 35.09
CA HIS A 467 5.99 -2.05 34.64
C HIS A 467 5.97 -3.40 35.32
N ILE A 468 6.11 -4.42 34.50
CA ILE A 468 6.31 -5.82 34.93
C ILE A 468 7.68 -6.26 34.47
N SER A 469 8.47 -6.88 35.35
CA SER A 469 9.76 -7.49 35.05
C SER A 469 9.81 -8.95 35.47
N GLY A 470 10.61 -9.73 34.79
CA GLY A 470 10.81 -11.16 35.03
C GLY A 470 11.25 -11.88 33.77
N PRO A 471 11.71 -13.14 33.83
CA PRO A 471 12.22 -13.87 32.68
C PRO A 471 11.12 -14.17 31.65
N GLY A 472 11.32 -13.70 30.42
CA GLY A 472 10.40 -13.92 29.32
C GLY A 472 9.11 -13.09 29.36
N VAL A 473 8.98 -12.09 30.26
CA VAL A 473 7.76 -11.26 30.34
C VAL A 473 7.55 -10.43 29.09
N PHE A 474 8.61 -10.00 28.41
CA PHE A 474 8.58 -9.24 27.18
C PHE A 474 8.72 -10.15 25.96
N ASP A 475 9.60 -11.13 26.02
CA ASP A 475 9.89 -12.08 24.95
C ASP A 475 9.59 -13.52 25.41
N MET A 476 8.38 -14.11 25.10
CA MET A 476 7.20 -13.38 24.59
C MET A 476 5.94 -13.71 25.41
N LYS A 477 6.09 -14.03 26.73
CA LYS A 477 4.97 -14.52 27.57
C LYS A 477 3.78 -13.56 27.61
N ALA A 478 4.02 -12.23 27.71
CA ALA A 478 2.94 -11.26 27.66
C ALA A 478 2.21 -11.26 26.32
N GLY A 479 2.93 -11.50 25.21
CA GLY A 479 2.31 -11.65 23.89
C GLY A 479 1.31 -12.81 23.83
N LEU A 480 1.65 -13.95 24.41
CA LEU A 480 0.72 -15.09 24.49
C LEU A 480 -0.50 -14.79 25.38
N VAL A 481 -0.30 -14.11 26.51
CA VAL A 481 -1.42 -13.66 27.34
C VAL A 481 -2.35 -12.74 26.54
N GLN A 482 -1.80 -11.81 25.78
CA GLN A 482 -2.57 -10.91 24.91
C GLN A 482 -3.37 -11.66 23.85
N ALA A 483 -2.78 -12.67 23.17
CA ALA A 483 -3.47 -13.50 22.18
C ALA A 483 -4.69 -14.19 22.76
N VAL A 484 -4.53 -14.80 23.93
CA VAL A 484 -5.59 -15.54 24.64
C VAL A 484 -6.69 -14.59 25.10
N TRP A 485 -6.32 -13.45 25.71
CA TRP A 485 -7.31 -12.47 26.19
C TRP A 485 -8.03 -11.74 25.05
N ALA A 486 -7.41 -11.61 23.87
CA ALA A 486 -8.10 -11.12 22.67
C ALA A 486 -9.23 -12.06 22.23
N LEU A 487 -8.97 -13.37 22.14
CA LEU A 487 -10.00 -14.36 21.83
C LEU A 487 -11.09 -14.39 22.90
N ARG A 488 -10.69 -14.37 24.18
CA ARG A 488 -11.59 -14.38 25.33
C ARG A 488 -12.52 -13.17 25.34
N ALA A 489 -12.01 -11.97 25.02
CA ALA A 489 -12.82 -10.76 24.92
C ALA A 489 -13.91 -10.91 23.87
N LEU A 490 -13.58 -11.39 22.67
CA LEU A 490 -14.52 -11.61 21.60
C LEU A 490 -15.61 -12.65 21.98
N ASP A 491 -15.20 -13.74 22.63
CA ASP A 491 -16.11 -14.76 23.10
C ASP A 491 -17.07 -14.24 24.19
N ALA A 492 -16.55 -13.48 25.17
CA ALA A 492 -17.36 -12.91 26.24
C ALA A 492 -18.35 -11.85 25.76
N LEU A 493 -17.95 -11.03 24.81
CA LEU A 493 -18.80 -9.98 24.23
C LEU A 493 -19.74 -10.49 23.13
N GLY A 494 -19.62 -11.74 22.73
CA GLY A 494 -20.44 -12.30 21.66
C GLY A 494 -20.11 -11.73 20.27
N LEU A 495 -18.90 -11.19 20.09
CA LEU A 495 -18.46 -10.59 18.84
C LEU A 495 -18.01 -11.65 17.84
N PRO A 496 -18.15 -11.39 16.52
CA PRO A 496 -17.67 -12.31 15.49
C PRO A 496 -16.15 -12.43 15.51
N ARG A 497 -15.65 -13.63 15.25
CA ARG A 497 -14.21 -13.87 15.00
C ARG A 497 -14.01 -15.00 14.00
N PRO A 498 -12.93 -14.98 13.20
CA PRO A 498 -12.62 -16.06 12.27
C PRO A 498 -12.26 -17.34 13.01
N ALA A 499 -12.28 -18.47 12.31
CA ALA A 499 -11.61 -19.68 12.77
C ALA A 499 -10.14 -19.35 13.05
N SER A 500 -9.62 -19.82 14.19
CA SER A 500 -8.30 -19.48 14.65
C SER A 500 -7.52 -20.74 15.01
N THR A 501 -6.25 -20.81 14.56
CA THR A 501 -5.30 -21.83 14.96
C THR A 501 -4.28 -21.20 15.89
N LEU A 502 -4.24 -21.60 17.16
CA LEU A 502 -3.19 -21.21 18.09
C LEU A 502 -2.07 -22.25 18.00
N MET A 503 -0.89 -21.82 17.60
CA MET A 503 0.33 -22.65 17.52
C MET A 503 1.39 -22.11 18.45
N LEU A 504 1.91 -22.99 19.30
CA LEU A 504 2.98 -22.69 20.24
C LEU A 504 4.14 -23.67 20.02
N ASN A 505 5.35 -23.15 19.87
CA ASN A 505 6.58 -23.92 19.76
C ASN A 505 7.55 -23.61 20.91
N GLY A 506 8.46 -24.51 21.18
CA GLY A 506 9.40 -24.41 22.30
C GLY A 506 10.87 -24.46 21.86
N ASP A 507 11.20 -23.90 20.70
CA ASP A 507 12.56 -23.86 20.17
C ASP A 507 12.83 -22.57 19.34
N GLU A 508 12.02 -21.51 19.53
CA GLU A 508 12.20 -20.25 18.78
C GLU A 508 13.55 -19.64 19.08
N GLU A 509 13.92 -19.56 20.34
CA GLU A 509 15.16 -18.95 20.85
C GLU A 509 16.43 -19.70 20.41
N THR A 510 16.25 -20.94 19.95
CA THR A 510 17.35 -21.76 19.36
C THR A 510 17.28 -21.84 17.83
N GLY A 511 16.37 -21.07 17.21
CA GLY A 511 16.25 -20.91 15.75
C GLY A 511 15.18 -21.75 15.07
N SER A 512 14.22 -22.29 15.80
CA SER A 512 13.05 -23.08 15.31
C SER A 512 13.43 -24.24 14.39
N ILE A 513 14.55 -24.90 14.69
CA ILE A 513 15.07 -25.97 13.81
C ILE A 513 14.09 -27.15 13.77
N ALA A 514 13.50 -27.48 14.91
CA ALA A 514 12.58 -28.60 15.05
C ALA A 514 11.13 -28.22 14.67
N SER A 515 10.73 -26.93 14.83
CA SER A 515 9.35 -26.46 14.60
C SER A 515 9.12 -25.88 13.19
N ARG A 516 10.15 -25.47 12.47
CA ARG A 516 10.08 -24.78 11.18
C ARG A 516 9.13 -25.41 10.17
N GLU A 517 9.19 -26.72 9.97
CA GLU A 517 8.35 -27.41 8.99
C GLU A 517 6.86 -27.36 9.37
N ALA A 518 6.56 -27.48 10.68
CA ALA A 518 5.20 -27.37 11.18
C ALA A 518 4.66 -25.94 11.06
N ILE A 519 5.49 -24.93 11.36
CA ILE A 519 5.13 -23.52 11.17
C ILE A 519 4.80 -23.23 9.71
N VAL A 520 5.62 -23.68 8.77
CA VAL A 520 5.39 -23.51 7.33
C VAL A 520 4.11 -24.22 6.88
N ALA A 521 3.83 -25.42 7.40
CA ALA A 521 2.62 -26.17 7.08
C ALA A 521 1.35 -25.42 7.54
N GLU A 522 1.29 -25.04 8.82
CA GLU A 522 0.15 -24.29 9.39
C GLU A 522 -0.02 -22.91 8.71
N ALA A 523 1.07 -22.24 8.37
CA ALA A 523 1.03 -20.97 7.66
C ALA A 523 0.35 -21.11 6.29
N ARG A 524 0.69 -22.14 5.50
CA ARG A 524 0.09 -22.39 4.17
C ARG A 524 -1.41 -22.68 4.24
N ASP A 525 -1.86 -23.31 5.31
CA ASP A 525 -3.27 -23.64 5.54
C ASP A 525 -4.05 -22.47 6.16
N SER A 526 -3.38 -21.34 6.42
CA SER A 526 -3.94 -20.15 7.04
C SER A 526 -4.06 -18.98 6.03
N ARG A 527 -5.10 -18.15 6.19
CA ARG A 527 -5.26 -16.95 5.35
C ARG A 527 -4.27 -15.83 5.68
N LEU A 528 -3.83 -15.77 6.93
CA LEU A 528 -2.80 -14.87 7.46
C LEU A 528 -2.33 -15.37 8.82
N ALA A 529 -1.22 -14.83 9.32
CA ALA A 529 -0.75 -15.07 10.68
C ALA A 529 -0.61 -13.77 11.48
N MET A 530 -0.85 -13.88 12.78
CA MET A 530 -0.54 -12.86 13.79
C MET A 530 0.55 -13.44 14.71
N VAL A 531 1.72 -12.81 14.72
CA VAL A 531 2.86 -13.24 15.51
C VAL A 531 2.98 -12.33 16.72
N PHE A 532 2.79 -12.93 17.92
CA PHE A 532 2.70 -12.18 19.18
C PHE A 532 4.07 -11.89 19.80
N GLU A 533 5.08 -11.79 18.97
CA GLU A 533 6.39 -11.24 19.29
C GLU A 533 6.31 -9.82 19.87
N ALA A 534 7.29 -9.46 20.66
CA ALA A 534 7.39 -8.13 21.24
C ALA A 534 7.39 -7.03 20.19
N ALA A 535 6.75 -5.90 20.49
CA ALA A 535 6.79 -4.69 19.67
C ALA A 535 8.19 -4.04 19.69
N ALA A 536 8.51 -3.25 18.69
CA ALA A 536 9.73 -2.43 18.69
C ALA A 536 9.37 -0.98 19.01
N ASP A 537 9.63 -0.54 20.22
CA ASP A 537 9.21 0.80 20.72
C ASP A 537 7.72 1.10 20.47
N GLY A 538 6.87 0.09 20.64
CA GLY A 538 5.44 0.18 20.34
C GLY A 538 5.06 0.06 18.87
N ALA A 539 6.00 -0.07 17.92
CA ALA A 539 5.71 -0.29 16.51
C ALA A 539 5.53 -1.79 16.20
N ILE A 540 4.64 -2.11 15.24
CA ILE A 540 4.57 -3.44 14.64
C ILE A 540 5.74 -3.64 13.67
N LYS A 541 6.10 -4.91 13.43
CA LYS A 541 7.23 -5.27 12.59
C LYS A 541 6.73 -5.73 11.22
N THR A 542 6.99 -4.95 10.17
CA THR A 542 6.57 -5.25 8.79
C THR A 542 7.69 -5.77 7.91
N ALA A 543 8.92 -5.82 8.42
CA ALA A 543 10.06 -6.45 7.76
C ALA A 543 11.09 -6.91 8.80
N ARG A 544 11.73 -8.05 8.53
CA ARG A 544 12.82 -8.60 9.34
C ARG A 544 13.94 -9.11 8.45
N LYS A 545 15.18 -8.96 8.86
CA LYS A 545 16.30 -9.52 8.12
C LYS A 545 16.26 -11.05 8.12
N GLY A 546 16.68 -11.65 7.00
CA GLY A 546 17.05 -13.06 6.97
C GLY A 546 18.35 -13.29 7.70
N VAL A 547 18.52 -14.47 8.31
CA VAL A 547 19.68 -14.85 9.10
C VAL A 547 20.31 -16.10 8.53
N GLY A 548 21.59 -16.03 8.21
CA GLY A 548 22.42 -17.13 7.76
C GLY A 548 23.56 -17.40 8.74
N LEU A 549 23.70 -18.65 9.16
CA LEU A 549 24.78 -19.13 10.01
C LEU A 549 25.66 -20.06 9.21
N PHE A 550 26.91 -19.67 9.00
CA PHE A 550 27.83 -20.40 8.16
C PHE A 550 29.16 -20.66 8.87
N THR A 551 29.78 -21.77 8.51
CA THR A 551 31.13 -22.15 8.96
C THR A 551 32.04 -22.29 7.76
N VAL A 552 33.11 -21.53 7.72
CA VAL A 552 34.18 -21.65 6.73
C VAL A 552 35.28 -22.51 7.32
N THR A 553 35.55 -23.66 6.74
CA THR A 553 36.63 -24.56 7.12
C THR A 553 37.73 -24.57 6.08
N ILE A 554 38.93 -24.31 6.46
CA ILE A 554 40.12 -24.44 5.63
C ILE A 554 40.88 -25.68 6.01
N THR A 555 41.21 -26.50 5.03
CA THR A 555 42.12 -27.64 5.17
C THR A 555 43.43 -27.32 4.45
N GLY A 556 44.52 -27.36 5.17
CA GLY A 556 45.87 -27.11 4.66
C GLY A 556 46.74 -28.37 4.70
N ILE A 557 48.05 -28.20 4.63
CA ILE A 557 49.06 -29.24 4.70
C ILE A 557 50.04 -28.92 5.83
N GLU A 558 50.11 -29.80 6.82
CA GLU A 558 51.02 -29.66 7.95
C GLU A 558 52.46 -29.93 7.53
N ALA A 559 53.41 -29.09 8.02
CA ALA A 559 54.84 -29.29 7.89
C ALA A 559 55.58 -28.64 9.03
N HIS A 560 56.85 -28.98 9.23
CA HIS A 560 57.69 -28.31 10.21
C HIS A 560 58.09 -26.92 9.68
N ALA A 561 57.60 -25.85 10.33
CA ALA A 561 57.73 -24.48 9.85
C ALA A 561 59.16 -24.01 9.62
N GLY A 562 60.13 -24.56 10.32
CA GLY A 562 61.55 -24.17 10.20
C GLY A 562 62.41 -25.15 9.39
N LEU A 563 62.02 -26.42 9.25
CA LEU A 563 62.79 -27.45 8.53
C LEU A 563 62.35 -27.58 7.05
N ASP A 564 61.03 -27.56 6.79
CA ASP A 564 60.48 -27.69 5.45
C ASP A 564 59.28 -26.77 5.25
N PRO A 565 59.50 -25.48 5.26
CA PRO A 565 58.39 -24.50 5.15
C PRO A 565 57.67 -24.54 3.81
N THR A 566 58.27 -25.07 2.75
CA THR A 566 57.69 -25.13 1.39
C THR A 566 56.80 -26.37 1.20
N ALA A 567 56.92 -27.39 2.01
CA ALA A 567 56.09 -28.58 1.98
C ALA A 567 54.71 -28.35 2.59
N GLY A 568 54.58 -27.36 3.49
CA GLY A 568 53.32 -26.98 4.12
C GLY A 568 52.45 -26.04 3.25
N ALA A 569 51.13 -26.08 3.52
CA ALA A 569 50.16 -25.09 3.04
C ALA A 569 49.32 -24.62 4.25
N SER A 570 49.52 -23.38 4.66
CA SER A 570 48.93 -22.87 5.92
C SER A 570 47.44 -22.60 5.81
N ALA A 571 46.65 -23.34 6.53
CA ALA A 571 45.21 -23.10 6.63
C ALA A 571 44.89 -21.76 7.32
N VAL A 572 45.75 -21.30 8.24
CA VAL A 572 45.56 -19.99 8.91
C VAL A 572 45.81 -18.84 7.97
N ASP A 573 46.87 -18.91 7.15
CA ASP A 573 47.15 -17.86 6.16
C ASP A 573 46.04 -17.81 5.11
N GLU A 574 45.59 -18.96 4.62
CA GLU A 574 44.47 -19.04 3.70
C GLU A 574 43.19 -18.47 4.32
N LEU A 575 42.88 -18.81 5.59
CA LEU A 575 41.70 -18.25 6.28
C LEU A 575 41.79 -16.73 6.41
N ALA A 576 42.97 -16.16 6.64
CA ALA A 576 43.16 -14.71 6.68
C ALA A 576 42.78 -14.05 5.33
N HIS A 577 43.18 -14.64 4.18
CA HIS A 577 42.77 -14.17 2.87
C HIS A 577 41.24 -14.27 2.68
N GLN A 578 40.63 -15.39 3.10
CA GLN A 578 39.19 -15.56 2.98
C GLN A 578 38.41 -14.60 3.89
N ILE A 579 38.88 -14.31 5.10
CA ILE A 579 38.29 -13.30 6.00
C ILE A 579 38.25 -11.92 5.34
N LEU A 580 39.35 -11.49 4.71
CA LEU A 580 39.39 -10.21 4.02
C LEU A 580 38.40 -10.16 2.84
N HIS A 581 38.34 -11.23 2.05
CA HIS A 581 37.41 -11.36 0.95
C HIS A 581 35.95 -11.31 1.43
N LEU A 582 35.60 -12.13 2.43
CA LEU A 582 34.24 -12.20 3.00
C LEU A 582 33.84 -10.88 3.66
N SER A 583 34.77 -10.19 4.32
CA SER A 583 34.50 -8.86 4.90
C SER A 583 34.12 -7.82 3.83
N GLY A 584 34.59 -7.98 2.60
CA GLY A 584 34.20 -7.15 1.46
C GLY A 584 32.77 -7.38 0.97
N LEU A 585 32.08 -8.43 1.45
CA LEU A 585 30.67 -8.70 1.12
C LEU A 585 29.68 -7.89 1.98
N ARG A 586 30.16 -7.18 2.99
CA ARG A 586 29.30 -6.25 3.77
C ARG A 586 28.75 -5.16 2.90
N ALA A 587 27.45 -4.90 3.02
CA ALA A 587 26.74 -3.85 2.31
C ALA A 587 25.70 -3.20 3.24
N PRO A 588 26.12 -2.35 4.20
CA PRO A 588 25.22 -1.77 5.19
C PRO A 588 24.09 -0.96 4.54
N ASP A 589 24.36 -0.24 3.45
CA ASP A 589 23.37 0.55 2.71
C ASP A 589 22.31 -0.33 2.03
N ALA A 590 22.64 -1.58 1.67
CA ALA A 590 21.71 -2.59 1.18
C ALA A 590 21.14 -3.46 2.31
N GLY A 591 21.43 -3.14 3.57
CA GLY A 591 20.96 -3.85 4.76
C GLY A 591 21.69 -5.18 5.05
N THR A 592 22.82 -5.46 4.37
CA THR A 592 23.62 -6.67 4.59
C THR A 592 24.68 -6.44 5.64
N THR A 593 24.63 -7.22 6.72
CA THR A 593 25.70 -7.32 7.73
C THR A 593 26.33 -8.71 7.68
N LEU A 594 27.64 -8.78 7.90
CA LEU A 594 28.41 -10.00 8.02
C LEU A 594 29.36 -9.86 9.20
N ASN A 595 29.20 -10.74 10.17
CA ASN A 595 30.07 -10.83 11.34
C ASN A 595 30.84 -12.15 11.32
N ILE A 596 32.15 -12.09 11.46
CA ILE A 596 33.03 -13.24 11.68
C ILE A 596 33.33 -13.23 13.16
N GLY A 597 32.50 -13.96 13.94
CA GLY A 597 32.49 -13.85 15.41
C GLY A 597 33.52 -14.72 16.11
N VAL A 598 33.88 -15.86 15.52
CA VAL A 598 34.81 -16.82 16.07
C VAL A 598 35.78 -17.29 15.00
N VAL A 599 37.07 -17.38 15.35
CA VAL A 599 38.12 -17.91 14.48
C VAL A 599 39.01 -18.82 15.30
N GLU A 600 39.27 -20.02 14.79
CA GLU A 600 40.14 -21.02 15.39
C GLU A 600 41.12 -21.59 14.36
N GLY A 601 42.35 -21.91 14.72
CA GLY A 601 43.28 -22.52 13.78
C GLY A 601 44.65 -22.84 14.32
N GLY A 602 45.30 -23.83 13.70
CA GLY A 602 46.61 -24.30 14.02
C GLY A 602 46.66 -25.18 15.30
N THR A 603 47.82 -25.77 15.60
CA THR A 603 48.06 -26.62 16.77
C THR A 603 49.24 -26.16 17.56
N ARG A 604 50.35 -25.78 16.95
CA ARG A 604 51.61 -25.35 17.61
C ARG A 604 52.32 -24.32 16.75
N GLY A 605 53.07 -23.38 17.35
CA GLY A 605 53.75 -22.31 16.67
C GLY A 605 54.88 -22.73 15.69
N ASN A 606 55.38 -23.95 15.78
CA ASN A 606 56.38 -24.51 14.88
C ASN A 606 55.86 -25.51 13.85
N VAL A 607 54.53 -25.58 13.71
CA VAL A 607 53.82 -26.44 12.74
C VAL A 607 52.99 -25.56 11.81
N THR A 608 53.12 -25.71 10.47
CA THR A 608 52.21 -25.10 9.48
C THR A 608 50.82 -25.59 9.77
N ALA A 609 49.86 -24.68 9.92
CA ALA A 609 48.50 -25.04 10.30
C ALA A 609 47.78 -25.89 9.25
N GLY A 610 47.39 -27.10 9.61
CA GLY A 610 46.64 -28.01 8.74
C GLY A 610 45.13 -27.77 8.72
N ARG A 611 44.62 -27.03 9.71
CA ARG A 611 43.18 -26.69 9.79
C ARG A 611 42.96 -25.31 10.41
N ALA A 612 41.96 -24.61 9.84
CA ALA A 612 41.45 -23.37 10.42
C ALA A 612 39.95 -23.25 10.17
N VAL A 613 39.20 -22.59 11.04
CA VAL A 613 37.75 -22.47 11.01
C VAL A 613 37.34 -21.03 11.33
N ALA A 614 36.31 -20.53 10.67
CA ALA A 614 35.63 -19.28 11.02
C ALA A 614 34.13 -19.49 11.05
N HIS A 615 33.43 -18.90 12.05
CA HIS A 615 31.98 -18.89 12.16
C HIS A 615 31.45 -17.51 11.81
N LEU A 616 30.42 -17.50 10.94
CA LEU A 616 29.82 -16.31 10.38
C LEU A 616 28.34 -16.20 10.75
N ASP A 617 27.91 -15.01 11.20
CA ASP A 617 26.52 -14.57 11.27
C ASP A 617 26.31 -13.55 10.15
N ILE A 618 25.39 -13.86 9.23
CA ILE A 618 25.08 -12.99 8.10
C ILE A 618 23.60 -12.63 8.16
N ARG A 619 23.31 -11.34 8.06
CA ARG A 619 21.94 -10.87 8.02
C ARG A 619 21.71 -10.03 6.76
N VAL A 620 20.61 -10.30 6.04
CA VAL A 620 20.27 -9.67 4.77
C VAL A 620 18.86 -9.10 4.80
N ALA A 621 18.66 -7.92 4.21
CA ALA A 621 17.36 -7.24 4.22
C ALA A 621 16.47 -7.64 3.03
N SER A 622 17.01 -8.31 2.01
CA SER A 622 16.24 -8.69 0.81
C SER A 622 16.68 -10.05 0.24
N ALA A 623 15.78 -10.69 -0.49
CA ALA A 623 16.08 -11.91 -1.23
C ALA A 623 17.17 -11.71 -2.29
N ALA A 624 17.28 -10.51 -2.87
CA ALA A 624 18.35 -10.16 -3.80
C ALA A 624 19.73 -10.18 -3.13
N GLU A 625 19.85 -9.65 -1.92
CA GLU A 625 21.06 -9.68 -1.12
C GLU A 625 21.42 -11.11 -0.68
N GLN A 626 20.43 -11.92 -0.30
CA GLN A 626 20.64 -13.34 -0.02
C GLN A 626 21.28 -14.03 -1.23
N GLN A 627 20.70 -13.87 -2.41
CA GLN A 627 21.24 -14.44 -3.65
C GLN A 627 22.62 -13.91 -4.01
N ARG A 628 22.92 -12.65 -3.67
CA ARG A 628 24.27 -12.07 -3.85
C ARG A 628 25.30 -12.78 -3.00
N ILE A 629 25.00 -13.02 -1.72
CA ILE A 629 25.87 -13.78 -0.80
C ILE A 629 26.04 -15.23 -1.28
N ASP A 630 24.94 -15.92 -1.66
CA ASP A 630 25.00 -17.29 -2.14
C ASP A 630 25.92 -17.42 -3.37
N ARG A 631 25.82 -16.48 -4.31
CA ARG A 631 26.70 -16.46 -5.50
C ARG A 631 28.16 -16.18 -5.12
N ALA A 632 28.40 -15.31 -4.17
CA ALA A 632 29.76 -15.03 -3.69
C ALA A 632 30.37 -16.27 -3.03
N PHE A 633 29.62 -16.99 -2.20
CA PHE A 633 30.07 -18.24 -1.58
C PHE A 633 30.36 -19.34 -2.61
N ALA A 634 29.50 -19.51 -3.60
CA ALA A 634 29.72 -20.49 -4.68
C ALA A 634 30.96 -20.13 -5.55
N ALA A 635 31.32 -18.88 -5.60
CA ALA A 635 32.48 -18.38 -6.33
C ALA A 635 33.80 -18.43 -5.54
N LEU A 636 33.75 -18.72 -4.23
CA LEU A 636 34.93 -18.73 -3.37
C LEU A 636 35.97 -19.76 -3.85
N ARG A 637 37.22 -19.35 -3.89
CA ARG A 637 38.34 -20.21 -4.32
C ARG A 637 39.52 -19.98 -3.35
N PRO A 638 40.32 -21.01 -3.09
CA PRO A 638 41.54 -20.84 -2.30
C PRO A 638 42.56 -19.98 -3.05
N VAL A 639 43.32 -19.16 -2.31
CA VAL A 639 44.47 -18.40 -2.81
C VAL A 639 45.67 -19.34 -3.00
N ASP A 640 45.94 -20.20 -1.99
CA ASP A 640 46.90 -21.29 -2.19
C ASP A 640 46.19 -22.53 -2.75
N PRO A 641 46.44 -22.96 -3.99
CA PRO A 641 45.73 -24.09 -4.61
C PRO A 641 45.97 -25.44 -3.90
N ARG A 642 46.88 -25.54 -2.96
CA ARG A 642 47.11 -26.71 -2.13
C ARG A 642 46.18 -26.80 -0.91
N THR A 643 45.50 -25.70 -0.58
CA THR A 643 44.48 -25.66 0.47
C THR A 643 43.09 -25.97 -0.10
N ARG A 644 42.19 -26.34 0.78
CA ARG A 644 40.75 -26.54 0.48
C ARG A 644 39.90 -25.63 1.33
N VAL A 645 38.99 -24.90 0.68
CA VAL A 645 37.96 -24.09 1.33
C VAL A 645 36.64 -24.82 1.27
N GLU A 646 35.97 -24.97 2.40
CA GLU A 646 34.64 -25.58 2.51
C GLU A 646 33.73 -24.65 3.32
N ILE A 647 32.51 -24.41 2.83
CA ILE A 647 31.49 -23.65 3.55
C ILE A 647 30.35 -24.63 3.89
N THR A 648 30.01 -24.68 5.16
CA THR A 648 28.86 -25.44 5.67
C THR A 648 27.91 -24.52 6.42
N GLY A 649 26.71 -25.01 6.77
CA GLY A 649 25.65 -24.20 7.36
C GLY A 649 24.63 -23.76 6.33
N GLY A 650 23.94 -22.66 6.56
CA GLY A 650 22.90 -22.20 5.66
C GLY A 650 22.08 -21.07 6.25
N TRP A 651 21.04 -20.68 5.52
CA TRP A 651 20.05 -19.72 5.97
C TRP A 651 19.12 -20.40 6.99
N ASN A 652 19.20 -19.94 8.24
CA ASN A 652 18.33 -20.39 9.32
C ASN A 652 16.94 -19.73 9.18
N ARG A 653 16.89 -18.41 9.02
CA ARG A 653 15.67 -17.65 8.81
C ARG A 653 15.66 -17.06 7.38
N PRO A 654 14.61 -17.28 6.56
CA PRO A 654 14.46 -16.57 5.31
C PRO A 654 14.23 -15.07 5.53
N VAL A 655 14.31 -14.26 4.48
CA VAL A 655 14.00 -12.82 4.56
C VAL A 655 12.50 -12.61 4.73
N PHE A 656 12.14 -11.70 5.61
CA PHE A 656 10.78 -11.18 5.75
C PHE A 656 10.73 -9.78 5.14
N GLU A 657 10.39 -9.69 3.86
CA GLU A 657 10.20 -8.41 3.16
C GLU A 657 8.79 -7.87 3.40
N ARG A 658 8.66 -6.54 3.42
CA ARG A 658 7.37 -5.86 3.48
C ARG A 658 6.65 -5.99 2.14
N THR A 659 5.95 -7.12 1.97
CA THR A 659 5.11 -7.36 0.78
C THR A 659 3.88 -6.45 0.79
N GLU A 660 3.20 -6.34 -0.36
CA GLU A 660 1.93 -5.62 -0.47
C GLU A 660 0.90 -6.15 0.55
N GLN A 661 0.78 -7.47 0.69
CA GLN A 661 -0.13 -8.11 1.65
C GLN A 661 0.21 -7.81 3.12
N VAL A 662 1.50 -7.73 3.46
CA VAL A 662 1.95 -7.30 4.80
C VAL A 662 1.58 -5.83 5.03
N ALA A 663 1.75 -4.98 4.01
CA ALA A 663 1.36 -3.57 4.07
C ALA A 663 -0.16 -3.37 4.28
N GLU A 664 -0.98 -4.19 3.61
CA GLU A 664 -2.43 -4.21 3.78
C GLU A 664 -2.83 -4.56 5.22
N LEU A 665 -2.23 -5.63 5.80
CA LEU A 665 -2.47 -6.01 7.20
C LEU A 665 -2.02 -4.94 8.18
N ALA A 666 -0.87 -4.31 7.96
CA ALA A 666 -0.41 -3.18 8.76
C ALA A 666 -1.38 -2.00 8.67
N GLY A 667 -1.94 -1.73 7.48
CA GLY A 667 -3.01 -0.75 7.27
C GLY A 667 -4.26 -1.07 8.08
N LEU A 668 -4.74 -2.32 8.04
CA LEU A 668 -5.86 -2.77 8.86
C LEU A 668 -5.58 -2.58 10.36
N ALA A 669 -4.42 -3.01 10.85
CA ALA A 669 -4.03 -2.85 12.25
C ALA A 669 -3.99 -1.37 12.67
N ARG A 670 -3.49 -0.47 11.82
CA ARG A 670 -3.49 0.99 12.10
C ARG A 670 -4.91 1.55 12.20
N ARG A 671 -5.82 1.15 11.32
CA ARG A 671 -7.24 1.58 11.42
C ARG A 671 -7.91 1.05 12.68
N CYS A 672 -7.65 -0.20 13.06
CA CYS A 672 -8.15 -0.78 14.31
C CYS A 672 -7.57 -0.05 15.53
N ALA A 673 -6.28 0.31 15.52
CA ALA A 673 -5.66 1.11 16.57
C ALA A 673 -6.30 2.50 16.69
N ALA A 674 -6.60 3.16 15.56
CA ALA A 674 -7.28 4.46 15.54
C ALA A 674 -8.70 4.39 16.14
N LEU A 675 -9.46 3.30 15.91
CA LEU A 675 -10.75 3.07 16.56
C LEU A 675 -10.61 2.94 18.09
N LEU A 676 -9.47 2.43 18.56
CA LEU A 676 -9.14 2.31 19.99
C LEU A 676 -8.55 3.60 20.59
N GLY A 677 -8.34 4.65 19.77
CA GLY A 677 -7.77 5.93 20.18
C GLY A 677 -6.24 5.99 20.21
N HIS A 678 -5.54 5.10 19.50
CA HIS A 678 -4.08 5.00 19.48
C HIS A 678 -3.51 5.17 18.07
N ASP A 679 -2.29 5.72 18.00
CA ASP A 679 -1.46 5.68 16.80
C ASP A 679 -0.61 4.40 16.79
N LEU A 680 -0.56 3.71 15.65
CA LEU A 680 0.24 2.53 15.46
C LEU A 680 1.26 2.76 14.33
N SER A 681 2.54 2.74 14.68
CA SER A 681 3.65 2.82 13.72
C SER A 681 4.11 1.43 13.28
N GLU A 682 4.86 1.40 12.18
CA GLU A 682 5.50 0.18 11.66
C GLU A 682 7.00 0.39 11.48
N VAL A 683 7.77 -0.70 11.58
CA VAL A 683 9.23 -0.66 11.50
C VAL A 683 9.81 -1.91 10.84
N SER A 684 10.98 -1.77 10.21
CA SER A 684 11.85 -2.87 9.79
C SER A 684 12.92 -3.11 10.85
N VAL A 685 13.13 -4.35 11.28
CA VAL A 685 14.09 -4.71 12.33
C VAL A 685 15.16 -5.68 11.86
N GLY A 686 16.29 -5.70 12.57
CA GLY A 686 17.42 -6.60 12.29
C GLY A 686 17.28 -8.00 12.89
N GLY A 687 16.40 -8.18 13.90
CA GLY A 687 16.11 -9.45 14.54
C GLY A 687 15.10 -10.27 13.73
N ALA A 688 15.30 -11.58 13.62
CA ALA A 688 14.36 -12.51 13.00
C ALA A 688 13.35 -13.05 14.02
N SER A 689 12.30 -13.72 13.53
CA SER A 689 11.30 -14.46 14.29
C SER A 689 10.71 -15.59 13.44
N ASP A 690 9.77 -16.33 13.99
CA ASP A 690 9.00 -17.32 13.23
C ASP A 690 8.14 -16.69 12.13
N GLY A 691 7.84 -15.39 12.21
CA GLY A 691 7.21 -14.62 11.13
C GLY A 691 7.97 -14.67 9.80
N ASN A 692 9.29 -14.84 9.84
CA ASN A 692 10.11 -15.03 8.65
C ASN A 692 9.71 -16.28 7.85
N PHE A 693 9.41 -17.38 8.53
CA PHE A 693 8.95 -18.62 7.88
C PHE A 693 7.56 -18.48 7.31
N VAL A 694 6.67 -17.76 7.99
CA VAL A 694 5.29 -17.50 7.54
C VAL A 694 5.30 -16.73 6.23
N VAL A 695 6.05 -15.62 6.14
CA VAL A 695 6.16 -14.83 4.90
C VAL A 695 6.79 -15.65 3.78
N ALA A 696 7.82 -16.43 4.07
CA ALA A 696 8.46 -17.30 3.08
C ALA A 696 7.52 -18.43 2.57
N ALA A 697 6.53 -18.82 3.37
CA ALA A 697 5.46 -19.74 2.94
C ALA A 697 4.44 -19.07 2.01
N GLY A 698 4.49 -17.74 1.83
CA GLY A 698 3.56 -16.96 1.02
C GLY A 698 2.32 -16.45 1.77
N THR A 699 2.30 -16.59 3.10
CA THR A 699 1.19 -16.20 3.97
C THR A 699 1.44 -14.81 4.54
N PRO A 700 0.48 -13.85 4.44
CA PRO A 700 0.62 -12.53 5.02
C PRO A 700 0.78 -12.59 6.54
N VAL A 701 1.59 -11.70 7.11
CA VAL A 701 1.88 -11.69 8.55
C VAL A 701 1.72 -10.31 9.17
N LEU A 702 1.12 -10.26 10.35
CA LEU A 702 1.14 -9.12 11.27
C LEU A 702 2.05 -9.49 12.46
N ASP A 703 3.28 -9.01 12.45
CA ASP A 703 4.31 -9.37 13.43
C ASP A 703 4.59 -8.23 14.42
N GLY A 704 5.08 -8.57 15.63
CA GLY A 704 5.34 -7.61 16.68
C GLY A 704 4.07 -6.98 17.27
N ILE A 705 2.95 -7.72 17.19
CA ILE A 705 1.68 -7.28 17.78
C ILE A 705 1.61 -7.54 19.29
N GLY A 706 2.60 -8.23 19.84
CA GLY A 706 2.66 -8.61 21.24
C GLY A 706 3.15 -7.50 22.18
N ALA A 707 3.95 -7.87 23.17
CA ALA A 707 4.33 -7.03 24.31
C ALA A 707 4.92 -5.67 23.93
N VAL A 708 4.52 -4.63 24.67
CA VAL A 708 5.14 -3.30 24.64
C VAL A 708 6.08 -3.19 25.84
N GLY A 709 7.35 -2.97 25.59
CA GLY A 709 8.36 -2.95 26.64
C GLY A 709 9.76 -2.84 26.08
N SER A 710 10.74 -3.41 26.78
CA SER A 710 12.14 -3.38 26.36
C SER A 710 12.97 -4.45 27.11
N GLY A 711 14.20 -4.66 26.62
CA GLY A 711 15.20 -5.46 27.33
C GLY A 711 15.11 -6.96 27.06
N ALA A 712 14.60 -7.39 25.90
CA ALA A 712 14.71 -8.79 25.46
C ALA A 712 16.15 -9.33 25.69
N HIS A 713 16.27 -10.54 26.22
CA HIS A 713 17.55 -11.20 26.52
C HIS A 713 18.46 -10.44 27.53
N ALA A 714 17.90 -9.48 28.28
CA ALA A 714 18.66 -8.72 29.29
C ALA A 714 17.94 -8.74 30.65
N ARG A 715 18.68 -8.64 31.75
CA ARG A 715 18.12 -8.56 33.12
C ARG A 715 17.25 -7.33 33.36
N SER A 716 17.22 -6.40 32.41
CA SER A 716 16.32 -5.25 32.39
C SER A 716 15.01 -5.52 31.67
N GLU A 717 14.74 -6.76 31.30
CA GLU A 717 13.52 -7.16 30.57
C GLU A 717 12.27 -6.76 31.34
N ARG A 718 11.40 -6.03 30.65
CA ARG A 718 10.16 -5.50 31.21
C ARG A 718 9.10 -5.29 30.15
N THR A 719 7.82 -5.38 30.56
CA THR A 719 6.65 -5.07 29.74
C THR A 719 5.72 -4.08 30.46
N SER A 720 4.87 -3.38 29.72
CA SER A 720 3.85 -2.45 30.23
C SER A 720 2.52 -3.17 30.43
N VAL A 721 1.86 -2.96 31.57
CA VAL A 721 0.50 -3.45 31.85
C VAL A 721 -0.49 -2.80 30.90
N GLU A 722 -0.40 -1.47 30.72
CA GLU A 722 -1.25 -0.74 29.78
C GLU A 722 -1.02 -1.21 28.34
N GLY A 723 0.25 -1.32 27.92
CA GLY A 723 0.60 -1.87 26.61
C GLY A 723 0.07 -3.29 26.39
N MET A 724 0.07 -4.14 27.42
CA MET A 724 -0.49 -5.49 27.33
C MET A 724 -2.01 -5.45 27.06
N ARG A 725 -2.75 -4.58 27.74
CA ARG A 725 -4.18 -4.35 27.53
C ARG A 725 -4.46 -3.80 26.13
N GLU A 726 -3.74 -2.76 25.71
CA GLU A 726 -3.88 -2.13 24.39
C GLU A 726 -3.66 -3.10 23.24
N ARG A 727 -2.65 -3.95 23.36
CA ARG A 727 -2.33 -4.94 22.33
C ARG A 727 -3.34 -6.09 22.29
N ALA A 728 -3.87 -6.53 23.42
CA ALA A 728 -4.99 -7.48 23.42
C ALA A 728 -6.24 -6.87 22.75
N ALA A 729 -6.54 -5.59 23.02
CA ALA A 729 -7.63 -4.89 22.38
C ALA A 729 -7.41 -4.73 20.86
N LEU A 730 -6.20 -4.39 20.44
CA LEU A 730 -5.82 -4.29 19.03
C LEU A 730 -6.01 -5.65 18.33
N ALA A 731 -5.48 -6.73 18.90
CA ALA A 731 -5.61 -8.08 18.34
C ALA A 731 -7.08 -8.51 18.22
N ALA A 732 -7.91 -8.26 19.25
CA ALA A 732 -9.34 -8.55 19.21
C ALA A 732 -10.06 -7.73 18.12
N THR A 733 -9.76 -6.42 18.03
CA THR A 733 -10.37 -5.54 17.01
C THR A 733 -9.97 -5.95 15.60
N VAL A 734 -8.72 -6.37 15.37
CA VAL A 734 -8.28 -6.92 14.08
C VAL A 734 -9.03 -8.22 13.77
N LEU A 735 -9.12 -9.16 14.72
CA LEU A 735 -9.80 -10.44 14.52
C LEU A 735 -11.30 -10.26 14.20
N THR A 736 -12.02 -9.40 14.93
CA THR A 736 -13.44 -9.17 14.64
C THR A 736 -13.63 -8.45 13.30
N SER A 737 -12.75 -7.51 12.93
CA SER A 737 -12.77 -6.88 11.60
C SER A 737 -12.57 -7.90 10.47
N LEU A 738 -11.70 -8.89 10.67
CA LEU A 738 -11.48 -9.98 9.72
C LEU A 738 -12.66 -10.95 9.62
N ALA A 739 -13.54 -11.04 10.59
CA ALA A 739 -14.71 -11.93 10.57
C ALA A 739 -15.92 -11.31 9.85
N VAL A 740 -16.01 -9.98 9.79
CA VAL A 740 -17.10 -9.24 9.14
C VAL A 740 -16.83 -9.05 7.64
N GLY A 741 -15.59 -9.19 7.18
CA GLY A 741 -15.16 -9.13 5.78
C GLY A 741 -15.01 -10.51 5.18
#